data_8ef4a6bb68e163de9cd25a94159584aa
#
_entry.id   8ef4a6bb68e163de9cd25a94159584aa
#
_cell.length_a   1.000
_cell.length_b   1.000
_cell.length_c   1.000
_cell.angle_alpha   90.00
_cell.angle_beta   90.00
_cell.angle_gamma   90.00
#
_symmetry.space_group_name_H-M   'P 1'
#
loop_
_entity.id
_entity.type
_entity.pdbx_description
1 polymer ?
#
loop_
_entity_poly.entity_id
_entity_poly.type
_entity_poly.pdbx_seq_one_letter_code
_entity_poly.pdbx_strand_id
1 'polypeptide(L)'
;MTYPVPERPGDILNPLRIPLVMPGRTPAKPRTRTPRLPPPVLADRRPVVDTYHGVSVQDDYRWLEEGNSPDVRRWTAAQNRRARTFLNALPQHPTITRRFQQISKQGFAIYNRLQYAGGRLFALKFDSQRDRPRLVVFDSVNDLSRERVLLDLERLARPGITTDIDFFVPSWNGRVVATSLSEGGSEEGDLYLFDTTSGARLADVVHRINGAGGGSVAWAPDDLGFCYVRYPLPGERPPEDVDFYQQVYFHRLGSSDKDDTYALGKEFPRIAEVKLESLPDRERYLVEVAHGDGGQFEYWTGDGKSSWTRVSDPKDEIVHATIGRDGCLYLVSRKGSPRGRLLRVKAPNGTVAEAEPLLPEGEWIVDGIVATPNYLYLNQQLAGVGRLARFDLLTGKVNEIPIPPVSAIREMTPLDGDRILFGVNTFLAPPSYFLSKGTNTPLPTPLSSPSPTDLSGWEVVRDFATSKDGTRVPMSIIVPKGLARDGTRPLLLTGYGGYGISLSPQYVVWWIPWLENGGLLAVANLRGGGEYGESWHREGMLTKKQNVFDDFLACAEHLCQQGYSSRDRLGIFGGSNGGLLMGAVLTQRPDLARAVVADVGIFDSLVSERDSNGQFNVTEFGTVNDPEQFRALYAYSPYHHVNDGTRYPAVLLSTGENDRRVNPLHSRKMTARLQAATASDEPILLRASAKWGHGPTSMGEIIGLFSDHLAFFADRLIPSRTPTARPTTPKALRPR
;
A
#
# COMPACT_ATOMS: atom_id res chain seq x y z
N MET A 1 -9.20 43.52 -32.89
CA MET A 1 -7.97 43.55 -33.73
C MET A 1 -7.66 42.09 -34.07
N THR A 2 -7.91 41.77 -35.30
CA THR A 2 -7.80 40.48 -35.96
C THR A 2 -6.31 40.22 -36.29
N TYR A 3 -5.79 39.02 -35.96
CA TYR A 3 -4.53 38.51 -36.48
C TYR A 3 -4.79 37.44 -37.54
N PRO A 4 -4.03 37.44 -38.65
CA PRO A 4 -4.31 36.60 -39.82
C PRO A 4 -3.67 35.21 -39.69
N VAL A 5 -4.34 34.27 -40.36
CA VAL A 5 -3.93 32.89 -40.63
C VAL A 5 -2.89 32.88 -41.74
N PRO A 6 -1.80 32.12 -41.70
CA PRO A 6 -1.04 31.81 -42.89
C PRO A 6 -1.43 30.45 -43.50
N GLU A 7 -1.42 30.49 -44.82
CA GLU A 7 -1.77 29.46 -45.78
C GLU A 7 -0.84 28.24 -45.78
N ARG A 8 -1.38 27.12 -46.27
CA ARG A 8 -0.63 25.89 -46.59
C ARG A 8 0.23 26.07 -47.82
N PRO A 9 1.36 25.34 -47.91
CA PRO A 9 1.82 24.86 -49.23
C PRO A 9 1.84 23.32 -49.31
N GLY A 10 1.30 22.80 -50.25
CA GLY A 10 1.47 22.10 -51.48
C GLY A 10 2.18 20.74 -51.40
N ASP A 11 1.48 19.77 -51.96
CA ASP A 11 1.94 18.44 -52.35
C ASP A 11 3.32 18.43 -53.02
N ILE A 12 4.21 17.51 -52.57
CA ILE A 12 5.24 16.90 -53.43
C ILE A 12 5.62 15.50 -52.89
N LEU A 13 5.38 14.47 -53.74
CA LEU A 13 6.13 13.23 -53.96
C LEU A 13 5.96 12.07 -52.92
N ASN A 14 5.06 11.18 -53.32
CA ASN A 14 5.18 9.73 -53.07
C ASN A 14 6.38 9.15 -53.85
N PRO A 15 7.28 8.39 -53.20
CA PRO A 15 7.75 7.19 -53.87
C PRO A 15 7.92 5.96 -52.97
N LEU A 16 7.76 4.80 -53.58
CA LEU A 16 8.24 3.46 -53.24
C LEU A 16 7.29 2.58 -52.45
N ARG A 17 6.43 1.90 -53.22
CA ARG A 17 5.92 0.57 -52.88
C ARG A 17 7.08 -0.41 -52.76
N ILE A 18 7.36 -0.88 -51.55
CA ILE A 18 8.16 -2.09 -51.29
C ILE A 18 7.18 -3.28 -51.31
N PRO A 19 7.43 -4.36 -52.08
CA PRO A 19 6.55 -5.51 -52.09
C PRO A 19 6.60 -6.24 -50.74
N LEU A 20 5.43 -6.45 -50.14
CA LEU A 20 5.29 -7.34 -48.98
C LEU A 20 5.65 -8.78 -49.42
N VAL A 21 6.83 -9.23 -49.01
CA VAL A 21 7.15 -10.66 -49.06
C VAL A 21 6.38 -11.33 -47.90
N MET A 22 5.39 -12.13 -48.24
CA MET A 22 4.68 -12.97 -47.29
C MET A 22 5.66 -14.00 -46.71
N PRO A 23 5.83 -14.07 -45.39
CA PRO A 23 6.60 -15.16 -44.80
C PRO A 23 5.86 -16.49 -45.02
N GLY A 24 6.61 -17.51 -45.46
CA GLY A 24 6.10 -18.85 -45.71
C GLY A 24 5.38 -19.45 -44.50
N ARG A 25 4.35 -20.26 -44.79
CA ARG A 25 3.55 -20.98 -43.80
C ARG A 25 4.43 -21.87 -42.92
N THR A 26 4.63 -21.48 -41.68
CA THR A 26 5.08 -22.39 -40.62
C THR A 26 3.88 -23.29 -40.26
N PRO A 27 4.07 -24.62 -40.08
CA PRO A 27 3.00 -25.50 -39.66
C PRO A 27 2.46 -25.09 -38.29
N ALA A 28 1.13 -25.06 -38.16
CA ALA A 28 0.45 -24.73 -36.93
C ALA A 28 0.91 -25.68 -35.80
N LYS A 29 1.51 -25.13 -34.75
CA LYS A 29 1.80 -25.87 -33.52
C LYS A 29 0.49 -26.46 -32.96
N PRO A 30 0.51 -27.70 -32.44
CA PRO A 30 -0.66 -28.33 -31.86
C PRO A 30 -1.23 -27.47 -30.71
N ARG A 31 -2.56 -27.45 -30.59
CA ARG A 31 -3.31 -26.79 -29.51
C ARG A 31 -2.68 -27.19 -28.18
N THR A 32 -2.11 -26.24 -27.44
CA THR A 32 -1.79 -26.43 -26.03
C THR A 32 -3.11 -26.49 -25.28
N ARG A 33 -3.51 -27.68 -24.82
CA ARG A 33 -4.58 -27.84 -23.84
C ARG A 33 -4.18 -27.06 -22.58
N THR A 34 -5.13 -26.36 -21.95
CA THR A 34 -4.96 -25.84 -20.59
C THR A 34 -4.34 -26.94 -19.73
N PRO A 35 -3.25 -26.69 -19.01
CA PRO A 35 -2.59 -27.73 -18.22
C PRO A 35 -3.60 -28.35 -17.26
N ARG A 36 -3.65 -29.67 -17.21
CA ARG A 36 -4.48 -30.36 -16.22
C ARG A 36 -3.95 -30.01 -14.83
N LEU A 37 -4.78 -29.39 -14.01
CA LEU A 37 -4.42 -29.07 -12.63
C LEU A 37 -4.12 -30.38 -11.87
N PRO A 38 -2.96 -30.54 -11.23
CA PRO A 38 -2.74 -31.67 -10.34
C PRO A 38 -3.82 -31.70 -9.23
N PRO A 39 -4.25 -32.88 -8.76
CA PRO A 39 -5.21 -32.98 -7.67
C PRO A 39 -4.73 -32.19 -6.45
N PRO A 40 -5.63 -31.61 -5.64
CA PRO A 40 -5.25 -30.91 -4.43
C PRO A 40 -4.63 -31.89 -3.42
N VAL A 41 -3.66 -31.39 -2.67
CA VAL A 41 -3.13 -32.09 -1.49
C VAL A 41 -4.04 -31.66 -0.33
N LEU A 42 -5.14 -32.41 -0.11
CA LEU A 42 -6.08 -32.08 0.93
C LEU A 42 -5.41 -32.10 2.31
N ALA A 43 -5.81 -31.17 3.17
CA ALA A 43 -5.40 -31.13 4.57
C ALA A 43 -6.29 -32.07 5.38
N ASP A 44 -5.70 -32.78 6.37
CA ASP A 44 -6.47 -33.59 7.32
C ASP A 44 -7.39 -32.68 8.15
N ARG A 45 -8.65 -33.11 8.31
CA ARG A 45 -9.54 -32.46 9.26
C ARG A 45 -9.20 -32.92 10.67
N ARG A 46 -8.86 -32.00 11.55
CA ARG A 46 -8.55 -32.22 12.98
C ARG A 46 -9.43 -31.26 13.80
N PRO A 47 -10.74 -31.55 13.97
CA PRO A 47 -11.68 -30.59 14.51
C PRO A 47 -11.35 -30.21 15.96
N VAL A 48 -11.35 -28.90 16.22
CA VAL A 48 -11.28 -28.30 17.56
C VAL A 48 -12.50 -27.40 17.69
N VAL A 49 -13.10 -27.34 18.88
CA VAL A 49 -14.25 -26.48 19.15
C VAL A 49 -13.90 -25.48 20.22
N ASP A 50 -14.00 -24.20 19.90
CA ASP A 50 -13.93 -23.09 20.86
C ASP A 50 -15.35 -22.61 21.20
N THR A 51 -15.50 -22.03 22.37
CA THR A 51 -16.78 -21.42 22.78
C THR A 51 -16.56 -19.95 23.09
N TYR A 52 -17.22 -19.07 22.35
CA TYR A 52 -17.21 -17.62 22.53
C TYR A 52 -18.60 -17.17 22.94
N HIS A 53 -18.76 -16.61 24.13
CA HIS A 53 -20.06 -16.07 24.60
C HIS A 53 -21.24 -17.07 24.43
N GLY A 54 -21.00 -18.37 24.65
CA GLY A 54 -21.99 -19.43 24.49
C GLY A 54 -22.18 -19.93 23.06
N VAL A 55 -21.48 -19.41 22.07
CA VAL A 55 -21.47 -19.87 20.67
C VAL A 55 -20.31 -20.83 20.47
N SER A 56 -20.60 -22.07 20.07
CA SER A 56 -19.57 -23.07 19.71
C SER A 56 -19.12 -22.85 18.26
N VAL A 57 -17.82 -22.69 18.05
CA VAL A 57 -17.20 -22.49 16.75
C VAL A 57 -16.23 -23.63 16.48
N GLN A 58 -16.45 -24.38 15.39
CA GLN A 58 -15.59 -25.47 14.97
C GLN A 58 -14.50 -24.98 14.03
N ASP A 59 -13.26 -25.44 14.27
CA ASP A 59 -12.09 -25.21 13.45
C ASP A 59 -11.44 -26.53 13.07
N ASP A 60 -11.61 -26.96 11.81
CA ASP A 60 -11.07 -28.23 11.31
C ASP A 60 -9.59 -28.20 11.01
N TYR A 61 -8.99 -27.00 10.89
CA TYR A 61 -7.63 -26.81 10.36
C TYR A 61 -6.74 -26.00 11.29
N ARG A 62 -7.03 -25.95 12.59
CA ARG A 62 -6.20 -25.25 13.59
C ARG A 62 -4.74 -25.67 13.55
N TRP A 63 -4.45 -26.92 13.28
CA TRP A 63 -3.09 -27.43 13.20
C TRP A 63 -2.22 -26.74 12.13
N LEU A 64 -2.84 -26.06 11.13
CA LEU A 64 -2.14 -25.24 10.14
C LEU A 64 -1.64 -23.90 10.69
N GLU A 65 -2.00 -23.53 11.91
CA GLU A 65 -1.50 -22.35 12.61
C GLU A 65 -0.03 -22.54 13.02
N GLU A 66 0.38 -23.77 13.33
CA GLU A 66 1.73 -24.13 13.78
C GLU A 66 2.77 -24.11 12.64
N GLY A 67 3.11 -22.91 12.12
CA GLY A 67 3.98 -22.73 10.94
C GLY A 67 5.33 -23.44 11.01
N ASN A 68 5.88 -23.62 12.22
CA ASN A 68 7.14 -24.31 12.45
C ASN A 68 7.02 -25.84 12.45
N SER A 69 5.81 -26.40 12.52
CA SER A 69 5.57 -27.84 12.50
C SER A 69 6.05 -28.46 11.18
N PRO A 70 6.74 -29.61 11.21
CA PRO A 70 7.13 -30.33 10.00
C PRO A 70 5.96 -30.71 9.09
N ASP A 71 4.77 -30.98 9.67
CA ASP A 71 3.55 -31.32 8.92
C ASP A 71 3.06 -30.12 8.11
N VAL A 72 2.99 -28.94 8.73
CA VAL A 72 2.58 -27.69 8.08
C VAL A 72 3.58 -27.30 6.98
N ARG A 73 4.87 -27.40 7.24
CA ARG A 73 5.91 -27.11 6.23
C ARG A 73 5.80 -28.06 5.02
N ARG A 74 5.58 -29.38 5.24
CA ARG A 74 5.38 -30.34 4.15
C ARG A 74 4.13 -30.05 3.34
N TRP A 75 3.02 -29.75 3.99
CA TRP A 75 1.76 -29.42 3.33
C TRP A 75 1.87 -28.12 2.53
N THR A 76 2.40 -27.04 3.13
CA THR A 76 2.63 -25.75 2.46
C THR A 76 3.53 -25.90 1.24
N ALA A 77 4.64 -26.63 1.36
CA ALA A 77 5.54 -26.92 0.25
C ALA A 77 4.85 -27.71 -0.88
N ALA A 78 3.96 -28.64 -0.56
CA ALA A 78 3.20 -29.41 -1.56
C ALA A 78 2.17 -28.51 -2.28
N GLN A 79 1.46 -27.65 -1.56
CA GLN A 79 0.55 -26.65 -2.14
C GLN A 79 1.30 -25.67 -3.05
N ASN A 80 2.45 -25.18 -2.61
CA ASN A 80 3.27 -24.27 -3.41
C ASN A 80 3.79 -24.94 -4.69
N ARG A 81 4.24 -26.19 -4.62
CA ARG A 81 4.62 -26.97 -5.83
C ARG A 81 3.45 -27.10 -6.81
N ARG A 82 2.25 -27.40 -6.30
CA ARG A 82 1.03 -27.48 -7.10
C ARG A 82 0.71 -26.16 -7.79
N ALA A 83 0.75 -25.04 -7.05
CA ALA A 83 0.55 -23.70 -7.59
C ALA A 83 1.61 -23.36 -8.66
N ARG A 84 2.91 -23.59 -8.38
CA ARG A 84 4.00 -23.36 -9.35
C ARG A 84 3.82 -24.19 -10.62
N THR A 85 3.45 -25.47 -10.50
CA THR A 85 3.22 -26.34 -11.66
C THR A 85 2.11 -25.80 -12.54
N PHE A 86 1.02 -25.34 -11.97
CA PHE A 86 -0.09 -24.76 -12.71
C PHE A 86 0.27 -23.41 -13.35
N LEU A 87 0.76 -22.45 -12.55
CA LEU A 87 1.04 -21.08 -13.00
C LEU A 87 2.12 -21.04 -14.08
N ASN A 88 3.20 -21.81 -13.92
CA ASN A 88 4.28 -21.88 -14.91
C ASN A 88 3.86 -22.52 -16.23
N ALA A 89 2.81 -23.32 -16.22
CA ALA A 89 2.29 -23.98 -17.42
C ALA A 89 1.26 -23.13 -18.17
N LEU A 90 0.84 -21.98 -17.62
CA LEU A 90 -0.08 -21.05 -18.28
C LEU A 90 0.57 -20.43 -19.54
N PRO A 91 -0.09 -20.47 -20.70
CA PRO A 91 0.52 -20.02 -21.97
C PRO A 91 0.93 -18.54 -21.96
N GLN A 92 0.22 -17.70 -21.23
CA GLN A 92 0.46 -16.25 -21.13
C GLN A 92 1.62 -15.90 -20.18
N HIS A 93 1.93 -16.77 -19.21
CA HIS A 93 2.91 -16.48 -18.16
C HIS A 93 4.29 -16.06 -18.71
N PRO A 94 4.94 -16.78 -19.64
CA PRO A 94 6.24 -16.36 -20.19
C PRO A 94 6.18 -15.03 -20.94
N THR A 95 5.06 -14.72 -21.57
CA THR A 95 4.89 -13.49 -22.34
C THR A 95 4.73 -12.28 -21.40
N ILE A 96 3.93 -12.41 -20.35
CA ILE A 96 3.72 -11.39 -19.32
C ILE A 96 5.04 -11.12 -18.61
N THR A 97 5.74 -12.18 -18.16
CA THR A 97 7.05 -12.05 -17.49
C THR A 97 8.07 -11.32 -18.38
N ARG A 98 8.14 -11.70 -19.65
CA ARG A 98 9.03 -11.02 -20.61
C ARG A 98 8.65 -9.53 -20.79
N ARG A 99 7.35 -9.21 -20.80
CA ARG A 99 6.90 -7.81 -20.89
C ARG A 99 7.31 -7.00 -19.66
N PHE A 100 7.17 -7.53 -18.46
CA PHE A 100 7.69 -6.88 -17.24
C PHE A 100 9.21 -6.66 -17.30
N GLN A 101 9.95 -7.65 -17.76
CA GLN A 101 11.41 -7.51 -17.94
C GLN A 101 11.76 -6.43 -18.99
N GLN A 102 10.94 -6.26 -20.03
CA GLN A 102 11.13 -5.18 -21.01
C GLN A 102 10.84 -3.81 -20.38
N ILE A 103 9.74 -3.68 -19.62
CA ILE A 103 9.40 -2.46 -18.87
C ILE A 103 10.54 -2.11 -17.91
N SER A 104 11.03 -3.07 -17.14
CA SER A 104 12.16 -2.90 -16.23
C SER A 104 13.42 -2.40 -16.95
N LYS A 105 13.75 -2.98 -18.11
CA LYS A 105 14.94 -2.58 -18.91
C LYS A 105 14.86 -1.17 -19.50
N GLN A 106 13.67 -0.62 -19.67
CA GLN A 106 13.53 0.77 -20.18
C GLN A 106 14.00 1.81 -19.17
N GLY A 107 14.15 1.43 -17.89
CA GLY A 107 14.70 2.26 -16.85
C GLY A 107 13.74 3.36 -16.38
N PHE A 108 12.98 3.10 -15.36
CA PHE A 108 12.28 4.14 -14.62
C PHE A 108 12.72 4.09 -13.15
N ALA A 109 12.69 5.21 -12.49
CA ALA A 109 13.00 5.31 -11.08
C ALA A 109 11.84 5.97 -10.33
N ILE A 110 11.61 5.49 -9.12
CA ILE A 110 10.65 6.07 -8.18
C ILE A 110 11.42 6.41 -6.92
N TYR A 111 11.36 7.66 -6.50
CA TYR A 111 11.94 8.11 -5.25
C TYR A 111 10.86 8.12 -4.17
N ASN A 112 11.21 7.67 -2.97
CA ASN A 112 10.33 7.61 -1.81
C ASN A 112 11.04 8.17 -0.59
N ARG A 113 10.27 8.57 0.42
CA ARG A 113 10.79 8.99 1.72
C ARG A 113 11.83 10.09 1.56
N LEU A 114 11.48 11.12 0.78
CA LEU A 114 12.34 12.29 0.59
C LEU A 114 12.56 13.01 1.91
N GLN A 115 13.81 13.24 2.30
CA GLN A 115 14.18 13.96 3.51
C GLN A 115 15.27 15.01 3.19
N TYR A 116 15.15 16.17 3.81
CA TYR A 116 16.07 17.29 3.59
C TYR A 116 16.78 17.65 4.88
N ALA A 117 18.12 17.67 4.87
CA ALA A 117 18.94 18.08 5.99
C ALA A 117 20.30 18.59 5.51
N GLY A 118 20.82 19.63 6.14
CA GLY A 118 22.16 20.18 5.87
C GLY A 118 22.39 20.60 4.42
N GLY A 119 21.34 21.09 3.73
CA GLY A 119 21.41 21.46 2.33
C GLY A 119 21.31 20.28 1.35
N ARG A 120 21.22 19.05 1.83
CA ARG A 120 21.19 17.81 1.05
C ARG A 120 19.80 17.21 1.01
N LEU A 121 19.49 16.50 -0.08
CA LEU A 121 18.27 15.72 -0.21
C LEU A 121 18.63 14.22 -0.17
N PHE A 122 17.95 13.48 0.68
CA PHE A 122 18.05 12.03 0.82
C PHE A 122 16.78 11.38 0.29
N ALA A 123 16.90 10.21 -0.35
CA ALA A 123 15.75 9.48 -0.86
C ALA A 123 16.00 7.97 -0.92
N LEU A 124 14.97 7.18 -0.74
CA LEU A 124 14.98 5.77 -1.11
C LEU A 124 14.59 5.65 -2.59
N LYS A 125 15.53 5.19 -3.42
CA LYS A 125 15.33 5.03 -4.86
C LYS A 125 15.02 3.60 -5.23
N PHE A 126 13.87 3.40 -5.83
CA PHE A 126 13.51 2.18 -6.57
C PHE A 126 13.86 2.36 -8.03
N ASP A 127 14.86 1.65 -8.49
CA ASP A 127 15.34 1.65 -9.86
C ASP A 127 14.91 0.34 -10.51
N SER A 128 14.11 0.40 -11.57
CA SER A 128 13.58 -0.79 -12.24
C SER A 128 14.65 -1.71 -12.83
N GLN A 129 15.88 -1.22 -13.00
CA GLN A 129 17.01 -2.00 -13.50
C GLN A 129 17.82 -2.68 -12.38
N ARG A 130 17.43 -2.48 -11.12
CA ARG A 130 18.08 -3.06 -9.93
C ARG A 130 17.10 -3.96 -9.19
N ASP A 131 17.62 -4.97 -8.53
CA ASP A 131 16.78 -5.88 -7.75
C ASP A 131 16.36 -5.27 -6.41
N ARG A 132 17.18 -4.38 -5.84
CA ARG A 132 16.96 -3.77 -4.53
C ARG A 132 16.93 -2.25 -4.57
N PRO A 133 16.15 -1.59 -3.69
CA PRO A 133 16.23 -0.16 -3.51
C PRO A 133 17.59 0.28 -2.95
N ARG A 134 17.94 1.55 -3.16
CA ARG A 134 19.16 2.17 -2.66
C ARG A 134 18.82 3.45 -1.91
N LEU A 135 19.52 3.71 -0.81
CA LEU A 135 19.51 5.03 -0.20
C LEU A 135 20.46 5.93 -1.01
N VAL A 136 19.93 7.01 -1.53
CA VAL A 136 20.67 7.96 -2.35
C VAL A 136 20.67 9.34 -1.71
N VAL A 137 21.68 10.14 -2.04
CA VAL A 137 21.81 11.52 -1.60
C VAL A 137 22.16 12.43 -2.77
N PHE A 138 21.53 13.59 -2.79
CA PHE A 138 21.87 14.73 -3.64
C PHE A 138 22.53 15.80 -2.77
N ASP A 139 23.73 16.21 -3.10
CA ASP A 139 24.50 17.17 -2.29
C ASP A 139 23.92 18.60 -2.36
N SER A 140 22.94 18.84 -3.24
CA SER A 140 22.18 20.09 -3.31
C SER A 140 20.79 19.85 -3.92
N VAL A 141 19.76 20.45 -3.35
CA VAL A 141 18.42 20.50 -3.95
C VAL A 141 18.33 21.38 -5.20
N ASN A 142 19.37 22.18 -5.47
CA ASN A 142 19.45 23.00 -6.67
C ASN A 142 20.08 22.25 -7.86
N ASP A 143 20.72 21.10 -7.61
CA ASP A 143 21.27 20.21 -8.63
C ASP A 143 20.88 18.75 -8.33
N LEU A 144 19.64 18.41 -8.64
CA LEU A 144 19.09 17.06 -8.49
C LEU A 144 19.49 16.12 -9.65
N SER A 145 20.37 16.55 -10.55
CA SER A 145 20.93 15.68 -11.61
C SER A 145 22.11 14.84 -11.11
N ARG A 146 22.73 15.23 -10.00
CA ARG A 146 23.90 14.56 -9.41
C ARG A 146 23.51 13.72 -8.20
N GLU A 147 23.11 12.50 -8.49
CA GLU A 147 22.78 11.49 -7.48
C GLU A 147 24.04 10.73 -7.05
N ARG A 148 24.18 10.51 -5.75
CA ARG A 148 25.19 9.64 -5.17
C ARG A 148 24.55 8.55 -4.31
N VAL A 149 24.97 7.29 -4.52
CA VAL A 149 24.50 6.17 -3.71
C VAL A 149 25.21 6.20 -2.36
N LEU A 150 24.43 6.27 -1.29
CA LEU A 150 24.92 6.21 0.09
C LEU A 150 24.93 4.78 0.61
N LEU A 151 23.81 4.06 0.42
CA LEU A 151 23.70 2.67 0.85
C LEU A 151 23.10 1.82 -0.29
N ASP A 152 23.82 0.76 -0.65
CA ASP A 152 23.40 -0.22 -1.66
C ASP A 152 23.15 -1.56 -0.99
N LEU A 153 21.88 -1.96 -0.90
CA LEU A 153 21.47 -3.21 -0.24
C LEU A 153 22.01 -4.46 -0.94
N GLU A 154 22.27 -4.39 -2.26
CA GLU A 154 22.87 -5.52 -2.98
C GLU A 154 24.30 -5.81 -2.52
N ARG A 155 25.02 -4.78 -2.03
CA ARG A 155 26.37 -4.93 -1.46
C ARG A 155 26.37 -5.45 -0.03
N LEU A 156 25.26 -5.31 0.69
CA LEU A 156 25.08 -5.84 2.03
C LEU A 156 24.50 -7.27 2.01
N ALA A 157 24.04 -7.74 0.85
CA ALA A 157 23.40 -9.03 0.72
C ALA A 157 24.32 -10.18 1.18
N ARG A 158 23.80 -11.03 2.06
CA ARG A 158 24.39 -12.31 2.44
C ARG A 158 23.66 -13.44 1.70
N PRO A 159 24.34 -14.56 1.34
CA PRO A 159 23.69 -15.66 0.65
C PRO A 159 22.43 -16.14 1.39
N GLY A 160 21.29 -16.08 0.71
CA GLY A 160 20.01 -16.55 1.25
C GLY A 160 19.29 -15.60 2.21
N ILE A 161 19.87 -14.45 2.55
CA ILE A 161 19.28 -13.46 3.45
C ILE A 161 19.05 -12.17 2.68
N THR A 162 17.83 -11.66 2.72
CA THR A 162 17.49 -10.34 2.19
C THR A 162 17.57 -9.30 3.30
N THR A 163 18.14 -8.14 3.00
CA THR A 163 18.17 -6.99 3.92
C THR A 163 17.28 -5.90 3.34
N ASP A 164 16.48 -5.26 4.18
CA ASP A 164 15.57 -4.18 3.81
C ASP A 164 15.86 -2.92 4.64
N ILE A 165 15.60 -1.74 4.08
CA ILE A 165 15.62 -0.47 4.80
C ILE A 165 14.20 -0.20 5.30
N ASP A 166 13.99 -0.29 6.62
CA ASP A 166 12.70 0.01 7.23
C ASP A 166 12.41 1.50 7.17
N PHE A 167 13.36 2.32 7.62
CA PHE A 167 13.36 3.78 7.50
C PHE A 167 14.79 4.34 7.61
N PHE A 168 14.94 5.62 7.31
CA PHE A 168 16.18 6.37 7.55
C PHE A 168 15.86 7.80 7.95
N VAL A 169 16.74 8.43 8.74
CA VAL A 169 16.61 9.82 9.18
C VAL A 169 17.99 10.48 9.19
N PRO A 170 18.25 11.50 8.34
CA PRO A 170 19.50 12.23 8.36
C PRO A 170 19.61 13.16 9.56
N SER A 171 20.81 13.35 10.11
CA SER A 171 21.10 14.39 11.10
C SER A 171 20.86 15.78 10.51
N TRP A 172 20.60 16.77 11.36
CA TRP A 172 20.25 18.13 10.91
C TRP A 172 21.31 18.77 10.03
N ASN A 173 22.60 18.51 10.33
CA ASN A 173 23.72 18.96 9.51
C ASN A 173 23.95 18.10 8.24
N GLY A 174 23.18 17.02 8.06
CA GLY A 174 23.26 16.09 6.94
C GLY A 174 24.55 15.27 6.87
N ARG A 175 25.34 15.16 7.97
CA ARG A 175 26.62 14.43 7.96
C ARG A 175 26.51 12.96 8.32
N VAL A 176 25.47 12.61 9.08
CA VAL A 176 25.19 11.23 9.51
C VAL A 176 23.77 10.89 9.09
N VAL A 177 23.53 9.65 8.70
CA VAL A 177 22.17 9.14 8.50
C VAL A 177 21.95 7.90 9.37
N ALA A 178 20.93 7.96 10.20
CA ALA A 178 20.43 6.83 10.97
C ALA A 178 19.51 5.98 10.09
N THR A 179 19.78 4.69 9.99
CA THR A 179 19.05 3.78 9.08
C THR A 179 18.71 2.50 9.81
N SER A 180 17.41 2.18 9.89
CA SER A 180 16.94 0.89 10.38
C SER A 180 17.02 -0.15 9.26
N LEU A 181 17.63 -1.29 9.57
CA LEU A 181 17.78 -2.43 8.67
C LEU A 181 17.18 -3.68 9.29
N SER A 182 16.31 -4.36 8.55
CA SER A 182 15.72 -5.66 8.91
C SER A 182 16.12 -6.74 7.90
N GLU A 183 15.94 -8.02 8.28
CA GLU A 183 16.32 -9.17 7.46
C GLU A 183 15.14 -10.08 7.17
N GLY A 184 15.14 -10.68 5.98
CA GLY A 184 14.17 -11.71 5.57
C GLY A 184 12.74 -11.22 5.44
N GLY A 185 12.50 -9.91 5.39
CA GLY A 185 11.16 -9.33 5.41
C GLY A 185 10.46 -9.39 6.76
N SER A 186 11.23 -9.57 7.86
CA SER A 186 10.69 -9.65 9.22
C SER A 186 10.14 -8.31 9.73
N GLU A 187 10.60 -7.20 9.16
CA GLU A 187 10.35 -5.83 9.67
C GLU A 187 10.87 -5.60 11.09
N GLU A 188 11.67 -6.53 11.65
CA GLU A 188 12.38 -6.34 12.92
C GLU A 188 13.74 -5.75 12.62
N GLY A 189 13.92 -4.46 12.90
CA GLY A 189 15.10 -3.72 12.53
C GLY A 189 15.94 -3.23 13.71
N ASP A 190 17.27 -3.22 13.50
CA ASP A 190 18.24 -2.51 14.32
C ASP A 190 18.69 -1.26 13.58
N LEU A 191 19.05 -0.21 14.34
CA LEU A 191 19.53 1.06 13.79
C LEU A 191 21.04 1.03 13.61
N TYR A 192 21.48 1.49 12.45
CA TYR A 192 22.86 1.68 12.07
C TYR A 192 23.09 3.12 11.61
N LEU A 193 24.24 3.68 11.95
CA LEU A 193 24.63 5.02 11.54
C LEU A 193 25.63 4.97 10.39
N PHE A 194 25.44 5.86 9.39
CA PHE A 194 26.34 5.96 8.24
C PHE A 194 26.81 7.39 8.05
N ASP A 195 28.13 7.58 7.84
CA ASP A 195 28.69 8.86 7.42
C ASP A 195 28.24 9.19 6.00
N THR A 196 27.59 10.32 5.81
CA THR A 196 26.98 10.70 4.53
C THR A 196 28.01 10.92 3.41
N THR A 197 29.23 11.33 3.74
CA THR A 197 30.27 11.65 2.74
C THR A 197 30.94 10.38 2.22
N SER A 198 31.35 9.50 3.11
CA SER A 198 32.10 8.27 2.77
C SER A 198 31.19 7.06 2.55
N GLY A 199 29.96 7.06 3.07
CA GLY A 199 29.10 5.89 3.13
C GLY A 199 29.54 4.84 4.17
N ALA A 200 30.55 5.17 5.00
CA ALA A 200 31.08 4.26 6.01
C ALA A 200 30.09 4.12 7.17
N ARG A 201 29.90 2.88 7.64
CA ARG A 201 29.13 2.58 8.84
C ARG A 201 29.94 3.04 10.07
N LEU A 202 29.29 3.76 10.97
CA LEU A 202 29.82 4.13 12.28
C LEU A 202 29.69 2.95 13.27
N ALA A 203 30.30 3.10 14.45
CA ALA A 203 30.33 2.03 15.45
C ALA A 203 28.99 1.82 16.17
N ASP A 204 28.20 2.88 16.29
CA ASP A 204 26.94 2.87 17.02
C ASP A 204 25.91 1.93 16.39
N VAL A 205 25.27 1.15 17.26
CA VAL A 205 24.13 0.27 16.91
C VAL A 205 23.09 0.40 18.00
N VAL A 206 21.83 0.58 17.63
CA VAL A 206 20.70 0.57 18.56
C VAL A 206 19.77 -0.57 18.20
N HIS A 207 19.52 -1.45 19.16
CA HIS A 207 18.76 -2.68 18.92
C HIS A 207 17.25 -2.47 19.07
N ARG A 208 16.48 -3.27 18.33
CA ARG A 208 15.01 -3.36 18.40
C ARG A 208 14.29 -2.03 18.22
N ILE A 209 14.75 -1.23 17.25
CA ILE A 209 14.16 0.08 16.97
C ILE A 209 12.91 -0.02 16.08
N ASN A 210 12.76 -1.10 15.34
CA ASN A 210 11.62 -1.32 14.43
C ASN A 210 10.97 -2.67 14.68
N GLY A 211 9.66 -2.76 14.48
CA GLY A 211 8.83 -3.95 14.63
C GLY A 211 7.44 -3.70 14.05
N ALA A 212 6.42 -4.48 14.45
CA ALA A 212 5.07 -4.43 13.90
C ALA A 212 4.42 -3.03 13.97
N GLY A 213 4.60 -2.29 15.08
CA GLY A 213 4.15 -0.90 15.25
C GLY A 213 5.14 0.14 14.72
N GLY A 214 6.09 -0.23 13.85
CA GLY A 214 7.08 0.67 13.27
C GLY A 214 8.17 1.10 14.23
N GLY A 215 8.97 2.10 13.83
CA GLY A 215 10.04 2.72 14.59
C GLY A 215 10.25 4.17 14.19
N SER A 216 10.93 4.95 15.03
CA SER A 216 11.15 6.37 14.79
C SER A 216 12.40 6.91 15.45
N VAL A 217 13.01 7.93 14.81
CA VAL A 217 14.18 8.67 15.29
C VAL A 217 13.96 10.16 15.10
N ALA A 218 14.36 10.98 16.06
CA ALA A 218 14.41 12.42 15.96
C ALA A 218 15.73 12.96 16.50
N TRP A 219 16.54 13.60 15.65
CA TRP A 219 17.86 14.12 16.01
C TRP A 219 17.79 15.25 17.01
N ALA A 220 18.74 15.31 17.92
CA ALA A 220 18.94 16.48 18.77
C ALA A 220 19.44 17.67 17.95
N PRO A 221 19.13 18.93 18.36
CA PRO A 221 19.52 20.12 17.59
C PRO A 221 21.04 20.28 17.38
N ASP A 222 21.84 19.74 18.29
CA ASP A 222 23.31 19.77 18.24
C ASP A 222 23.94 18.61 17.43
N ASP A 223 23.11 17.69 16.92
CA ASP A 223 23.53 16.47 16.22
C ASP A 223 24.45 15.55 17.06
N LEU A 224 24.53 15.71 18.38
CA LEU A 224 25.34 14.85 19.27
C LEU A 224 24.59 13.64 19.82
N GLY A 225 23.34 13.46 19.41
CA GLY A 225 22.49 12.34 19.76
C GLY A 225 21.11 12.45 19.14
N PHE A 226 20.22 11.55 19.51
CA PHE A 226 18.84 11.53 19.02
C PHE A 226 17.90 10.83 20.01
N CYS A 227 16.65 11.28 20.03
CA CYS A 227 15.57 10.49 20.61
C CYS A 227 15.17 9.38 19.62
N TYR A 228 14.84 8.21 20.15
CA TYR A 228 14.38 7.09 19.35
C TYR A 228 13.34 6.25 20.09
N VAL A 229 12.55 5.52 19.33
CA VAL A 229 11.56 4.57 19.83
C VAL A 229 12.17 3.18 19.85
N ARG A 230 11.98 2.44 20.93
CA ARG A 230 12.40 1.06 20.99
C ARG A 230 11.36 0.16 21.64
N TYR A 231 11.35 -1.08 21.22
CA TYR A 231 10.64 -2.17 21.89
C TYR A 231 11.44 -2.71 23.09
N PRO A 232 10.80 -3.42 24.05
CA PRO A 232 11.49 -4.03 25.15
C PRO A 232 12.64 -4.94 24.70
N LEU A 233 13.78 -4.86 25.37
CA LEU A 233 14.88 -5.80 25.18
C LEU A 233 14.55 -7.16 25.82
N PRO A 234 15.17 -8.26 25.37
CA PRO A 234 14.97 -9.58 25.97
C PRO A 234 15.19 -9.56 27.49
N GLY A 235 14.18 -10.00 28.24
CA GLY A 235 14.20 -10.03 29.71
C GLY A 235 13.65 -8.76 30.40
N GLU A 236 13.36 -7.68 29.69
CA GLU A 236 12.71 -6.49 30.26
C GLU A 236 11.20 -6.69 30.50
N ARG A 237 10.58 -7.58 29.71
CA ARG A 237 9.16 -7.95 29.81
C ARG A 237 8.95 -9.43 29.55
N PRO A 238 7.76 -9.99 29.90
CA PRO A 238 7.37 -11.35 29.53
C PRO A 238 7.44 -11.55 28.01
N PRO A 239 7.66 -12.79 27.52
CA PRO A 239 7.79 -13.08 26.08
C PRO A 239 6.61 -12.61 25.23
N GLU A 240 5.38 -12.65 25.77
CA GLU A 240 4.15 -12.19 25.12
C GLU A 240 4.06 -10.67 24.94
N ASP A 241 4.93 -9.91 25.59
CA ASP A 241 4.93 -8.45 25.59
C ASP A 241 6.15 -7.83 24.87
N VAL A 242 7.03 -8.66 24.31
CA VAL A 242 8.28 -8.16 23.68
C VAL A 242 8.03 -7.31 22.42
N ASP A 243 6.89 -7.48 21.76
CA ASP A 243 6.52 -6.74 20.55
C ASP A 243 5.57 -5.55 20.83
N PHE A 244 5.41 -5.18 22.11
CA PHE A 244 4.54 -4.11 22.59
C PHE A 244 5.28 -3.12 23.48
N TYR A 245 4.56 -2.13 24.03
CA TYR A 245 5.09 -1.17 24.98
C TYR A 245 6.27 -0.36 24.43
N GLN A 246 6.12 0.20 23.25
CA GLN A 246 7.09 1.15 22.70
C GLN A 246 7.35 2.29 23.68
N GLN A 247 8.61 2.66 23.86
CA GLN A 247 9.05 3.75 24.72
C GLN A 247 10.12 4.58 24.03
N VAL A 248 10.23 5.84 24.43
CA VAL A 248 11.21 6.79 23.91
C VAL A 248 12.45 6.78 24.79
N TYR A 249 13.61 6.66 24.17
CA TYR A 249 14.93 6.74 24.78
C TYR A 249 15.77 7.80 24.07
N PHE A 250 16.83 8.28 24.72
CA PHE A 250 17.82 9.16 24.12
C PHE A 250 19.16 8.44 24.02
N HIS A 251 19.71 8.39 22.81
CA HIS A 251 21.02 7.85 22.46
C HIS A 251 22.01 9.01 22.25
N ARG A 252 23.20 8.91 22.84
CA ARG A 252 24.32 9.83 22.60
C ARG A 252 25.30 9.19 21.61
N LEU A 253 25.70 9.92 20.58
CA LEU A 253 26.68 9.41 19.63
C LEU A 253 27.99 8.97 20.30
N GLY A 254 28.48 7.81 19.87
CA GLY A 254 29.70 7.19 20.41
C GLY A 254 29.49 6.44 21.73
N SER A 255 28.27 6.33 22.25
CA SER A 255 27.96 5.48 23.42
C SER A 255 27.38 4.12 23.00
N SER A 256 27.24 3.23 23.96
CA SER A 256 26.48 1.99 23.78
C SER A 256 24.99 2.24 24.03
N ASP A 257 24.10 1.54 23.32
CA ASP A 257 22.65 1.56 23.55
C ASP A 257 22.25 1.10 24.96
N LYS A 258 23.14 0.41 25.68
CA LYS A 258 22.97 0.03 27.09
C LYS A 258 23.05 1.22 28.04
N ASP A 259 23.72 2.30 27.62
CA ASP A 259 23.92 3.52 28.41
C ASP A 259 22.81 4.56 28.08
N ASP A 260 21.85 4.21 27.22
CA ASP A 260 20.80 5.12 26.77
C ASP A 260 19.82 5.47 27.90
N THR A 261 19.40 6.72 27.89
CA THR A 261 18.54 7.22 28.94
C THR A 261 17.06 7.17 28.53
N TYR A 262 16.22 6.63 29.43
CA TYR A 262 14.77 6.68 29.26
C TYR A 262 14.26 8.13 29.23
N ALA A 263 13.34 8.42 28.29
CA ALA A 263 12.76 9.75 28.15
C ALA A 263 11.24 9.77 28.42
N LEU A 264 10.44 8.88 27.77
CA LEU A 264 8.98 8.91 27.85
C LEU A 264 8.35 7.54 27.50
N GLY A 265 7.14 7.27 27.99
CA GLY A 265 6.29 6.17 27.47
C GLY A 265 5.95 5.08 28.47
N LYS A 266 6.25 5.22 29.77
CA LYS A 266 5.82 4.23 30.80
C LYS A 266 4.30 4.13 30.91
N GLU A 267 3.60 5.21 30.60
CA GLU A 267 2.13 5.33 30.64
C GLU A 267 1.47 5.09 29.29
N PHE A 268 2.23 4.86 28.22
CA PHE A 268 1.66 4.58 26.92
C PHE A 268 0.90 3.25 26.94
N PRO A 269 -0.18 3.14 26.13
CA PRO A 269 -0.91 1.88 26.04
C PRO A 269 -0.01 0.76 25.52
N ARG A 270 -0.37 -0.49 25.86
CA ARG A 270 0.38 -1.68 25.41
C ARG A 270 0.62 -1.70 23.92
N ILE A 271 -0.39 -1.30 23.13
CA ILE A 271 -0.40 -1.28 21.66
C ILE A 271 -0.02 0.11 21.10
N ALA A 272 0.77 0.89 21.81
CA ALA A 272 1.24 2.18 21.34
C ALA A 272 2.11 2.02 20.09
N GLU A 273 1.88 2.89 19.08
CA GLU A 273 2.76 3.12 17.94
C GLU A 273 3.25 4.57 17.99
N VAL A 274 4.56 4.74 18.11
CA VAL A 274 5.15 6.03 18.46
C VAL A 274 5.94 6.62 17.32
N LYS A 275 5.68 7.90 16.98
CA LYS A 275 6.47 8.69 16.02
C LYS A 275 7.04 9.93 16.67
N LEU A 276 8.23 10.31 16.24
CA LEU A 276 9.01 11.42 16.76
C LEU A 276 9.26 12.46 15.66
N GLU A 277 9.14 13.73 16.02
CA GLU A 277 9.55 14.87 15.22
C GLU A 277 10.39 15.82 16.11
N SER A 278 11.37 16.51 15.54
CA SER A 278 12.16 17.56 16.21
C SER A 278 12.44 18.72 15.27
N LEU A 279 12.99 19.82 15.80
CA LEU A 279 13.45 20.98 15.03
C LEU A 279 14.95 21.20 15.23
N PRO A 280 15.69 21.66 14.18
CA PRO A 280 17.14 21.82 14.24
C PRO A 280 17.63 22.98 15.12
N ASP A 281 16.78 23.96 15.38
CA ASP A 281 17.10 25.21 16.05
C ASP A 281 16.49 25.36 17.46
N ARG A 282 15.84 24.28 17.95
CA ARG A 282 15.17 24.26 19.24
C ARG A 282 15.27 22.89 19.89
N GLU A 283 15.57 22.86 21.19
CA GLU A 283 15.42 21.64 22.02
C GLU A 283 13.93 21.35 22.23
N ARG A 284 13.27 20.90 21.17
CA ARG A 284 11.85 20.58 21.21
C ARG A 284 11.54 19.38 20.33
N TYR A 285 10.84 18.44 20.94
CA TYR A 285 10.35 17.23 20.30
C TYR A 285 8.82 17.20 20.33
N LEU A 286 8.25 16.62 19.31
CA LEU A 286 6.85 16.22 19.23
C LEU A 286 6.79 14.70 19.17
N VAL A 287 5.94 14.11 20.01
CA VAL A 287 5.71 12.66 20.05
C VAL A 287 4.24 12.43 19.69
N GLU A 288 4.00 11.69 18.63
CA GLU A 288 2.71 11.12 18.27
C GLU A 288 2.63 9.71 18.81
N VAL A 289 1.56 9.39 19.51
CA VAL A 289 1.29 8.06 20.03
C VAL A 289 -0.06 7.60 19.50
N ALA A 290 -0.06 6.65 18.58
CA ALA A 290 -1.29 6.01 18.13
C ALA A 290 -1.69 4.91 19.14
N HIS A 291 -2.99 4.79 19.39
CA HIS A 291 -3.58 3.76 20.25
C HIS A 291 -4.02 2.55 19.40
N GLY A 292 -3.06 1.91 18.73
CA GLY A 292 -3.30 0.92 17.69
C GLY A 292 -3.85 1.55 16.41
N ASP A 293 -4.41 0.74 15.53
CA ASP A 293 -4.75 1.10 14.13
C ASP A 293 -6.10 1.81 13.94
N GLY A 294 -6.87 2.05 15.02
CA GLY A 294 -8.24 2.62 14.95
C GLY A 294 -8.30 4.14 14.76
N GLY A 295 -7.17 4.81 14.50
CA GLY A 295 -7.13 6.25 14.22
C GLY A 295 -7.27 7.14 15.45
N GLN A 296 -6.95 6.64 16.64
CA GLN A 296 -6.93 7.39 17.90
C GLN A 296 -5.48 7.74 18.27
N PHE A 297 -5.23 9.04 18.51
CA PHE A 297 -3.88 9.55 18.79
C PHE A 297 -3.85 10.43 20.03
N GLU A 298 -2.72 10.42 20.71
CA GLU A 298 -2.33 11.47 21.67
C GLU A 298 -1.00 12.08 21.27
N TYR A 299 -0.79 13.34 21.67
CA TYR A 299 0.42 14.08 21.32
C TYR A 299 1.11 14.62 22.56
N TRP A 300 2.45 14.53 22.56
CA TRP A 300 3.30 15.05 23.63
C TRP A 300 4.36 15.99 23.04
N THR A 301 4.78 16.98 23.81
CA THR A 301 5.91 17.84 23.48
C THR A 301 6.86 17.95 24.65
N GLY A 302 8.16 18.07 24.41
CA GLY A 302 9.15 18.12 25.45
C GLY A 302 10.57 18.40 24.99
N ASP A 303 11.53 18.32 25.93
CA ASP A 303 12.96 18.61 25.73
C ASP A 303 13.79 17.38 25.28
N GLY A 304 13.14 16.25 25.06
CA GLY A 304 13.82 14.99 24.72
C GLY A 304 14.49 14.27 25.89
N LYS A 305 14.36 14.80 27.11
CA LYS A 305 15.02 14.24 28.31
C LYS A 305 14.01 13.89 29.40
N SER A 306 13.54 14.86 30.14
CA SER A 306 12.71 14.64 31.32
C SER A 306 11.50 15.53 31.43
N SER A 307 11.41 16.57 30.62
CA SER A 307 10.32 17.55 30.66
C SER A 307 9.38 17.31 29.50
N TRP A 308 8.23 16.69 29.78
CA TRP A 308 7.21 16.36 28.79
C TRP A 308 5.85 16.91 29.18
N THR A 309 5.13 17.45 28.23
CA THR A 309 3.75 17.93 28.37
C THR A 309 2.86 17.22 27.38
N ARG A 310 1.76 16.64 27.85
CA ARG A 310 0.73 16.07 27.00
C ARG A 310 -0.08 17.19 26.36
N VAL A 311 -0.01 17.30 25.05
CA VAL A 311 -0.68 18.33 24.25
C VAL A 311 -2.16 18.00 24.06
N SER A 312 -2.46 16.74 23.76
CA SER A 312 -3.82 16.23 23.53
C SER A 312 -3.96 14.80 23.96
N ASP A 313 -5.17 14.35 24.21
CA ASP A 313 -5.52 12.94 24.39
C ASP A 313 -6.47 12.45 23.27
N PRO A 314 -6.77 11.14 23.16
CA PRO A 314 -7.57 10.59 22.06
C PRO A 314 -8.96 11.23 21.89
N LYS A 315 -9.58 11.71 22.99
CA LYS A 315 -10.91 12.36 22.94
C LYS A 315 -10.90 13.73 22.26
N ASP A 316 -9.71 14.30 22.03
CA ASP A 316 -9.53 15.58 21.34
C ASP A 316 -9.52 15.40 19.82
N GLU A 317 -9.47 14.16 19.35
CA GLU A 317 -9.51 13.77 17.92
C GLU A 317 -8.52 14.57 17.07
N ILE A 318 -7.29 14.78 17.60
CA ILE A 318 -6.17 15.33 16.83
C ILE A 318 -5.57 14.16 16.01
N VAL A 319 -5.52 14.31 14.69
CA VAL A 319 -5.06 13.25 13.78
C VAL A 319 -3.73 13.56 13.09
N HIS A 320 -3.32 14.82 13.10
CA HIS A 320 -1.99 15.27 12.67
C HIS A 320 -1.53 16.43 13.50
N ALA A 321 -0.24 16.45 13.79
CA ALA A 321 0.44 17.58 14.40
C ALA A 321 1.82 17.78 13.76
N THR A 322 2.31 19.02 13.71
CA THR A 322 3.69 19.34 13.31
C THR A 322 4.16 20.58 14.05
N ILE A 323 5.48 20.70 14.19
CA ILE A 323 6.12 21.86 14.83
C ILE A 323 6.45 22.89 13.76
N GLY A 324 5.94 24.12 13.90
CA GLY A 324 6.31 25.25 13.05
C GLY A 324 7.67 25.84 13.40
N ARG A 325 8.34 26.48 12.44
CA ARG A 325 9.60 27.21 12.67
C ARG A 325 9.44 28.37 13.66
N ASP A 326 8.23 28.89 13.84
CA ASP A 326 7.87 29.85 14.88
C ASP A 326 7.78 29.24 16.29
N GLY A 327 7.88 27.92 16.39
CA GLY A 327 7.76 27.15 17.62
C GLY A 327 6.32 26.86 18.04
N CYS A 328 5.31 27.24 17.24
CA CYS A 328 3.94 26.81 17.46
C CYS A 328 3.73 25.36 17.06
N LEU A 329 2.75 24.70 17.67
CA LEU A 329 2.22 23.44 17.15
C LEU A 329 1.03 23.72 16.25
N TYR A 330 0.99 23.10 15.09
CA TYR A 330 -0.11 23.12 14.15
C TYR A 330 -0.78 21.76 14.13
N LEU A 331 -2.10 21.73 14.35
CA LEU A 331 -2.86 20.51 14.60
C LEU A 331 -4.00 20.41 13.59
N VAL A 332 -4.29 19.19 13.18
CA VAL A 332 -5.54 18.84 12.46
C VAL A 332 -6.46 18.12 13.43
N SER A 333 -7.60 18.74 13.75
CA SER A 333 -8.61 18.16 14.64
C SER A 333 -9.84 17.72 13.86
N ARG A 334 -10.30 16.49 14.12
CA ARG A 334 -11.57 15.94 13.60
C ARG A 334 -12.73 16.10 14.58
N LYS A 335 -12.51 16.58 15.79
CA LYS A 335 -13.53 16.79 16.81
C LYS A 335 -14.61 17.77 16.36
N GLY A 336 -15.81 17.25 16.08
CA GLY A 336 -16.90 18.02 15.51
C GLY A 336 -16.65 18.55 14.09
N SER A 337 -15.61 18.05 13.42
CA SER A 337 -15.16 18.47 12.09
C SER A 337 -14.54 17.26 11.37
N PRO A 338 -15.33 16.27 10.93
CA PRO A 338 -14.83 14.97 10.46
C PRO A 338 -13.90 15.05 9.24
N ARG A 339 -13.87 16.18 8.51
CA ARG A 339 -12.94 16.44 7.41
C ARG A 339 -11.66 17.16 7.83
N GLY A 340 -11.56 17.53 9.13
CA GLY A 340 -10.43 18.22 9.70
C GLY A 340 -10.52 19.73 9.66
N ARG A 341 -10.24 20.36 10.80
CA ARG A 341 -10.01 21.81 10.95
C ARG A 341 -8.59 22.04 11.45
N LEU A 342 -8.01 23.21 11.15
CA LEU A 342 -6.67 23.56 11.61
C LEU A 342 -6.73 24.36 12.91
N LEU A 343 -5.89 23.97 13.85
CA LEU A 343 -5.69 24.66 15.13
C LEU A 343 -4.21 25.02 15.30
N ARG A 344 -3.92 26.03 16.12
CA ARG A 344 -2.56 26.43 16.51
C ARG A 344 -2.44 26.52 18.03
N VAL A 345 -1.40 25.91 18.58
CA VAL A 345 -0.98 26.04 19.99
C VAL A 345 0.31 26.87 20.03
N LYS A 346 0.28 28.04 20.65
CA LYS A 346 1.39 29.02 20.62
C LYS A 346 2.47 28.73 21.67
N ALA A 347 2.11 28.20 22.82
CA ALA A 347 3.06 28.01 23.92
C ALA A 347 3.90 26.73 23.73
N PRO A 348 5.16 26.72 24.12
CA PRO A 348 5.99 25.51 24.10
C PRO A 348 5.39 24.33 24.86
N ASN A 349 4.70 24.61 25.98
CA ASN A 349 4.02 23.63 26.83
C ASN A 349 2.50 23.80 26.80
N GLY A 350 1.95 24.42 25.73
CA GLY A 350 0.53 24.61 25.59
C GLY A 350 -0.18 23.30 25.21
N THR A 351 -1.46 23.25 25.51
CA THR A 351 -2.35 22.11 25.25
C THR A 351 -3.40 22.47 24.21
N VAL A 352 -4.11 21.47 23.72
CA VAL A 352 -5.22 21.68 22.78
C VAL A 352 -6.34 22.56 23.36
N ALA A 353 -6.47 22.63 24.70
CA ALA A 353 -7.45 23.52 25.35
C ALA A 353 -7.15 25.02 25.13
N GLU A 354 -5.90 25.37 24.84
CA GLU A 354 -5.41 26.71 24.56
C GLU A 354 -5.28 27.00 23.06
N ALA A 355 -5.69 26.04 22.22
CA ALA A 355 -5.51 26.11 20.77
C ALA A 355 -6.42 27.17 20.13
N GLU A 356 -5.83 27.98 19.27
CA GLU A 356 -6.56 28.97 18.46
C GLU A 356 -7.01 28.32 17.13
N PRO A 357 -8.26 28.52 16.67
CA PRO A 357 -8.68 28.07 15.35
C PRO A 357 -8.00 28.89 14.25
N LEU A 358 -7.40 28.20 13.26
CA LEU A 358 -6.80 28.85 12.09
C LEU A 358 -7.66 28.72 10.84
N LEU A 359 -8.18 27.52 10.57
CA LEU A 359 -9.00 27.25 9.40
C LEU A 359 -10.15 26.33 9.82
N PRO A 360 -11.43 26.73 9.57
CA PRO A 360 -12.58 25.87 9.83
C PRO A 360 -12.57 24.67 8.86
N GLU A 361 -13.39 23.66 9.17
CA GLU A 361 -13.66 22.55 8.27
C GLU A 361 -14.16 23.05 6.92
N GLY A 362 -13.60 22.49 5.85
CA GLY A 362 -14.00 22.76 4.46
C GLY A 362 -14.61 21.55 3.77
N GLU A 363 -14.79 21.66 2.46
CA GLU A 363 -15.23 20.54 1.62
C GLU A 363 -14.15 19.43 1.53
N TRP A 364 -12.89 19.84 1.45
CA TRP A 364 -11.74 18.96 1.30
C TRP A 364 -11.23 18.47 2.66
N ILE A 365 -10.94 17.17 2.70
CA ILE A 365 -10.37 16.53 3.88
C ILE A 365 -8.90 16.93 3.98
N VAL A 366 -8.43 17.27 5.17
CA VAL A 366 -7.02 17.52 5.44
C VAL A 366 -6.38 16.22 5.91
N ASP A 367 -5.59 15.58 5.03
CA ASP A 367 -4.88 14.32 5.31
C ASP A 367 -3.49 14.52 5.90
N GLY A 368 -2.90 15.68 5.75
CA GLY A 368 -1.59 15.98 6.29
C GLY A 368 -1.19 17.43 6.12
N ILE A 369 -0.29 17.88 6.98
CA ILE A 369 0.20 19.25 7.00
C ILE A 369 1.73 19.26 7.07
N VAL A 370 2.35 20.24 6.42
CA VAL A 370 3.79 20.54 6.53
C VAL A 370 3.95 22.04 6.77
N ALA A 371 4.70 22.38 7.81
CA ALA A 371 4.95 23.76 8.18
C ALA A 371 6.25 24.30 7.55
N THR A 372 6.18 25.54 7.05
CA THR A 372 7.32 26.37 6.66
C THR A 372 7.25 27.70 7.42
N PRO A 373 8.25 28.61 7.33
CA PRO A 373 8.22 29.83 8.13
C PRO A 373 6.95 30.67 7.98
N ASN A 374 6.38 30.77 6.77
CA ASN A 374 5.21 31.62 6.51
C ASN A 374 3.96 30.86 6.07
N TYR A 375 4.05 29.54 5.84
CA TYR A 375 2.92 28.76 5.28
C TYR A 375 2.75 27.40 5.94
N LEU A 376 1.49 26.93 5.93
CA LEU A 376 1.17 25.51 6.06
C LEU A 376 0.79 24.97 4.68
N TYR A 377 1.48 23.94 4.23
CA TYR A 377 1.08 23.19 3.04
C TYR A 377 0.16 22.05 3.47
N LEU A 378 -0.98 21.96 2.80
CA LEU A 378 -2.06 21.05 3.13
C LEU A 378 -2.18 19.99 2.04
N ASN A 379 -1.88 18.73 2.38
CA ASN A 379 -2.31 17.60 1.59
C ASN A 379 -3.79 17.38 1.86
N GLN A 380 -4.61 17.52 0.81
CA GLN A 380 -6.04 17.39 0.91
C GLN A 380 -6.56 16.36 -0.08
N GLN A 381 -7.69 15.75 0.23
CA GLN A 381 -8.38 14.86 -0.70
C GLN A 381 -9.90 15.00 -0.62
N LEU A 382 -10.58 14.50 -1.67
CA LEU A 382 -12.02 14.29 -1.69
C LEU A 382 -12.33 13.13 -2.63
N ALA A 383 -13.09 12.15 -2.14
CA ALA A 383 -13.48 10.96 -2.91
C ALA A 383 -12.27 10.22 -3.52
N GLY A 384 -11.12 10.21 -2.85
CA GLY A 384 -9.89 9.56 -3.31
C GLY A 384 -9.08 10.36 -4.34
N VAL A 385 -9.45 11.61 -4.64
CA VAL A 385 -8.68 12.52 -5.50
C VAL A 385 -8.01 13.59 -4.65
N GLY A 386 -6.71 13.81 -4.88
CA GLY A 386 -5.89 14.71 -4.10
C GLY A 386 -5.93 16.17 -4.57
N ARG A 387 -5.61 17.06 -3.66
CA ARG A 387 -5.41 18.49 -3.85
C ARG A 387 -4.26 18.97 -2.99
N LEU A 388 -3.43 19.88 -3.52
CA LEU A 388 -2.42 20.58 -2.73
C LEU A 388 -2.87 22.02 -2.50
N ALA A 389 -2.93 22.44 -1.24
CA ALA A 389 -3.24 23.81 -0.87
C ALA A 389 -2.15 24.40 0.03
N ARG A 390 -2.06 25.72 0.06
CA ARG A 390 -1.14 26.48 0.90
C ARG A 390 -1.93 27.50 1.69
N PHE A 391 -1.88 27.39 3.02
CA PHE A 391 -2.44 28.33 3.98
C PHE A 391 -1.38 29.35 4.39
N ASP A 392 -1.66 30.63 4.24
CA ASP A 392 -0.78 31.73 4.61
C ASP A 392 -0.97 32.08 6.08
N LEU A 393 0.05 31.92 6.90
CA LEU A 393 0.00 32.10 8.36
C LEU A 393 -0.24 33.55 8.78
N LEU A 394 0.12 34.53 7.92
CA LEU A 394 -0.08 35.97 8.22
C LEU A 394 -1.48 36.43 7.83
N THR A 395 -1.94 36.02 6.65
CA THR A 395 -3.18 36.55 6.07
C THR A 395 -4.38 35.64 6.27
N GLY A 396 -4.19 34.39 6.66
CA GLY A 396 -5.23 33.37 6.77
C GLY A 396 -5.80 32.88 5.42
N LYS A 397 -5.18 33.27 4.30
CA LYS A 397 -5.66 32.90 2.95
C LYS A 397 -5.20 31.49 2.56
N VAL A 398 -6.12 30.73 1.96
CA VAL A 398 -5.84 29.44 1.32
C VAL A 398 -5.69 29.66 -0.18
N ASN A 399 -4.57 29.19 -0.74
CA ASN A 399 -4.30 29.20 -2.18
C ASN A 399 -4.07 27.77 -2.66
N GLU A 400 -4.71 27.39 -3.75
CA GLU A 400 -4.47 26.10 -4.39
C GLU A 400 -3.16 26.13 -5.19
N ILE A 401 -2.41 25.03 -5.12
CA ILE A 401 -1.24 24.77 -5.97
C ILE A 401 -1.69 23.79 -7.04
N PRO A 402 -1.63 24.15 -8.34
CA PRO A 402 -2.11 23.29 -9.41
C PRO A 402 -1.35 21.97 -9.47
N ILE A 403 -2.08 20.87 -9.56
CA ILE A 403 -1.60 19.51 -9.81
C ILE A 403 -2.45 18.88 -10.93
N PRO A 404 -1.99 17.81 -11.60
CA PRO A 404 -2.79 17.12 -12.60
C PRO A 404 -4.15 16.66 -12.06
N PRO A 405 -5.21 16.66 -12.88
CA PRO A 405 -6.50 16.13 -12.46
C PRO A 405 -6.41 14.62 -12.17
N VAL A 406 -7.27 14.13 -11.27
CA VAL A 406 -7.28 12.72 -10.82
C VAL A 406 -5.87 12.28 -10.39
N SER A 407 -5.29 13.02 -9.48
CA SER A 407 -3.97 12.77 -8.89
C SER A 407 -4.03 12.72 -7.37
N ALA A 408 -2.92 12.41 -6.73
CA ALA A 408 -2.75 12.45 -5.29
C ALA A 408 -1.35 12.98 -4.93
N ILE A 409 -1.27 13.69 -3.80
CA ILE A 409 0.02 14.06 -3.22
C ILE A 409 0.64 12.82 -2.59
N ARG A 410 1.83 12.50 -3.02
CA ARG A 410 2.57 11.34 -2.54
C ARG A 410 3.31 11.63 -1.24
N GLU A 411 4.02 12.72 -1.19
CA GLU A 411 4.81 13.20 -0.06
C GLU A 411 5.12 14.69 -0.20
N MET A 412 5.36 15.35 0.91
CA MET A 412 5.76 16.75 0.98
C MET A 412 6.97 16.87 1.88
N THR A 413 8.08 17.40 1.36
CA THR A 413 9.34 17.57 2.09
C THR A 413 9.65 19.05 2.21
N PRO A 414 9.66 19.61 3.43
CA PRO A 414 10.05 21.00 3.64
C PRO A 414 11.54 21.18 3.37
N LEU A 415 11.89 22.31 2.74
CA LEU A 415 13.27 22.72 2.44
C LEU A 415 13.57 24.02 3.21
N ASP A 416 14.68 24.70 2.85
CA ASP A 416 14.98 26.00 3.43
C ASP A 416 13.95 27.05 3.03
N GLY A 417 13.61 27.94 3.96
CA GLY A 417 12.59 28.98 3.78
C GLY A 417 11.21 28.37 3.51
N ASP A 418 10.45 28.97 2.61
CA ASP A 418 9.09 28.55 2.29
C ASP A 418 8.99 27.56 1.13
N ARG A 419 10.09 26.90 0.81
CA ARG A 419 10.15 25.92 -0.26
C ARG A 419 9.70 24.55 0.24
N ILE A 420 8.95 23.82 -0.60
CA ILE A 420 8.72 22.39 -0.44
C ILE A 420 9.02 21.64 -1.74
N LEU A 421 9.53 20.44 -1.59
CA LEU A 421 9.59 19.42 -2.64
C LEU A 421 8.41 18.46 -2.41
N PHE A 422 7.62 18.19 -3.45
CA PHE A 422 6.49 17.27 -3.32
C PHE A 422 6.34 16.37 -4.53
N GLY A 423 5.87 15.16 -4.27
CA GLY A 423 5.56 14.15 -5.28
C GLY A 423 4.07 14.11 -5.62
N VAL A 424 3.75 13.88 -6.88
CA VAL A 424 2.38 13.72 -7.37
C VAL A 424 2.25 12.39 -8.08
N ASN A 425 1.28 11.59 -7.66
CA ASN A 425 0.89 10.34 -8.29
C ASN A 425 -0.30 10.53 -9.23
N THR A 426 -0.28 9.81 -10.35
CA THR A 426 -1.43 9.60 -11.23
C THR A 426 -1.55 8.11 -11.57
N PHE A 427 -2.66 7.68 -12.17
CA PHE A 427 -2.79 6.28 -12.62
C PHE A 427 -1.98 5.98 -13.89
N LEU A 428 -1.83 6.95 -14.79
CA LEU A 428 -1.35 6.71 -16.15
C LEU A 428 0.08 7.18 -16.42
N ALA A 429 0.73 7.79 -15.43
CA ALA A 429 2.11 8.25 -15.56
C ALA A 429 2.89 7.97 -14.26
N PRO A 430 4.22 7.75 -14.35
CA PRO A 430 5.08 7.65 -13.17
C PRO A 430 4.95 8.88 -12.27
N PRO A 431 5.31 8.77 -10.97
CA PRO A 431 5.31 9.90 -10.07
C PRO A 431 6.13 11.07 -10.62
N SER A 432 5.56 12.26 -10.53
CA SER A 432 6.21 13.51 -10.90
C SER A 432 6.55 14.30 -9.64
N TYR A 433 7.73 14.93 -9.61
CA TYR A 433 8.22 15.66 -8.44
C TYR A 433 8.38 17.14 -8.79
N PHE A 434 7.88 18.00 -7.92
CA PHE A 434 7.80 19.44 -8.13
C PHE A 434 8.39 20.20 -6.95
N LEU A 435 9.03 21.32 -7.25
CA LEU A 435 9.50 22.30 -6.28
C LEU A 435 8.55 23.48 -6.23
N SER A 436 7.92 23.76 -5.07
CA SER A 436 7.26 25.04 -4.79
C SER A 436 8.23 25.96 -4.07
N LYS A 437 8.29 27.23 -4.50
CA LYS A 437 9.12 28.28 -3.90
C LYS A 437 8.27 29.30 -3.11
N GLY A 438 7.24 28.85 -2.42
CA GLY A 438 6.28 29.75 -1.78
C GLY A 438 5.34 30.45 -2.77
N THR A 439 5.27 29.98 -4.01
CA THR A 439 4.40 30.48 -5.08
C THR A 439 3.36 29.43 -5.47
N ASN A 440 2.34 29.82 -6.22
CA ASN A 440 1.30 28.89 -6.71
C ASN A 440 1.71 28.16 -8.02
N THR A 441 2.94 28.39 -8.51
CA THR A 441 3.43 27.75 -9.74
C THR A 441 4.52 26.76 -9.38
N PRO A 442 4.22 25.44 -9.35
CA PRO A 442 5.22 24.43 -9.08
C PRO A 442 6.18 24.27 -10.27
N LEU A 443 7.44 24.04 -9.97
CA LEU A 443 8.49 23.80 -10.96
C LEU A 443 8.79 22.30 -11.03
N PRO A 444 8.80 21.66 -12.23
CA PRO A 444 9.16 20.26 -12.35
C PRO A 444 10.65 20.05 -11.97
N THR A 445 10.95 18.84 -11.47
CA THR A 445 12.31 18.45 -11.06
C THR A 445 12.85 17.28 -11.89
N PRO A 446 14.18 17.05 -11.92
CA PRO A 446 14.79 15.89 -12.56
C PRO A 446 14.45 14.52 -11.90
N LEU A 447 13.81 14.51 -10.74
CA LEU A 447 13.40 13.26 -10.07
C LEU A 447 12.26 12.54 -10.80
N SER A 448 11.55 13.24 -11.70
CA SER A 448 10.48 12.65 -12.51
C SER A 448 11.06 11.74 -13.59
N SER A 449 10.60 10.49 -13.66
CA SER A 449 11.01 9.55 -14.72
C SER A 449 10.02 9.57 -15.88
N PRO A 450 10.50 9.35 -17.14
CA PRO A 450 9.60 9.15 -18.26
C PRO A 450 8.80 7.86 -18.09
N SER A 451 7.61 7.81 -18.68
CA SER A 451 6.81 6.59 -18.67
C SER A 451 7.46 5.49 -19.51
N PRO A 452 7.60 4.25 -18.98
CA PRO A 452 8.16 3.12 -19.73
C PRO A 452 7.19 2.58 -20.82
N THR A 453 6.01 3.15 -20.94
CA THR A 453 5.02 2.79 -21.98
C THR A 453 4.13 3.96 -22.28
N ASP A 454 3.59 4.01 -23.49
CA ASP A 454 2.62 5.02 -23.90
C ASP A 454 1.20 4.61 -23.47
N LEU A 455 0.66 5.34 -22.50
CA LEU A 455 -0.73 5.22 -22.04
C LEU A 455 -1.58 6.42 -22.48
N SER A 456 -1.17 7.22 -23.47
CA SER A 456 -1.90 8.40 -23.95
C SER A 456 -3.27 8.04 -24.57
N GLY A 457 -3.45 6.81 -25.04
CA GLY A 457 -4.72 6.25 -25.51
C GLY A 457 -5.67 5.84 -24.38
N TRP A 458 -5.30 6.01 -23.12
CA TRP A 458 -6.08 5.63 -21.93
C TRP A 458 -6.59 6.88 -21.21
N GLU A 459 -7.68 6.70 -20.45
CA GLU A 459 -8.25 7.72 -19.58
C GLU A 459 -8.74 7.10 -18.27
N VAL A 460 -8.96 7.96 -17.28
CA VAL A 460 -9.54 7.58 -15.99
C VAL A 460 -10.94 8.16 -15.91
N VAL A 461 -11.94 7.29 -15.85
CA VAL A 461 -13.34 7.66 -15.65
C VAL A 461 -13.64 7.60 -14.15
N ARG A 462 -14.23 8.67 -13.62
CA ARG A 462 -14.78 8.70 -12.26
C ARG A 462 -16.25 8.32 -12.32
N ASP A 463 -16.64 7.29 -11.58
CA ASP A 463 -18.02 6.80 -11.52
C ASP A 463 -18.42 6.45 -10.09
N PHE A 464 -19.71 6.22 -9.84
CA PHE A 464 -20.25 5.95 -8.50
C PHE A 464 -21.22 4.79 -8.54
N ALA A 465 -20.98 3.79 -7.70
CA ALA A 465 -21.96 2.78 -7.39
C ALA A 465 -22.90 3.24 -6.26
N THR A 466 -24.08 2.63 -6.18
CA THR A 466 -24.99 2.82 -5.03
C THR A 466 -24.98 1.55 -4.20
N SER A 467 -24.49 1.66 -2.96
CA SER A 467 -24.44 0.55 -2.00
C SER A 467 -25.85 0.16 -1.55
N LYS A 468 -25.94 -0.97 -0.86
CA LYS A 468 -27.19 -1.56 -0.39
C LYS A 468 -28.05 -0.62 0.49
N ASP A 469 -27.39 0.25 1.23
CA ASP A 469 -28.05 1.25 2.11
C ASP A 469 -28.26 2.63 1.44
N GLY A 470 -27.98 2.73 0.14
CA GLY A 470 -28.09 3.97 -0.63
C GLY A 470 -26.82 4.82 -0.67
N THR A 471 -25.77 4.44 0.04
CA THR A 471 -24.49 5.16 0.04
C THR A 471 -23.86 5.20 -1.36
N ARG A 472 -23.41 6.38 -1.78
CA ARG A 472 -22.71 6.60 -3.06
C ARG A 472 -21.22 6.30 -2.91
N VAL A 473 -20.74 5.23 -3.53
CA VAL A 473 -19.37 4.73 -3.45
C VAL A 473 -18.59 5.13 -4.69
N PRO A 474 -17.54 5.98 -4.60
CA PRO A 474 -16.76 6.42 -5.75
C PRO A 474 -15.81 5.34 -6.26
N MET A 475 -15.56 5.38 -7.57
CA MET A 475 -14.59 4.51 -8.26
C MET A 475 -13.75 5.29 -9.26
N SER A 476 -12.50 4.86 -9.45
CA SER A 476 -11.67 5.23 -10.61
C SER A 476 -11.58 4.05 -11.55
N ILE A 477 -11.97 4.25 -12.82
CA ILE A 477 -11.98 3.18 -13.84
C ILE A 477 -11.00 3.56 -14.95
N ILE A 478 -9.97 2.75 -15.15
CA ILE A 478 -8.94 2.96 -16.16
C ILE A 478 -9.36 2.22 -17.42
N VAL A 479 -9.62 2.99 -18.47
CA VAL A 479 -10.19 2.51 -19.73
C VAL A 479 -9.48 3.10 -20.96
N PRO A 480 -9.49 2.43 -22.11
CA PRO A 480 -9.09 3.07 -23.35
C PRO A 480 -10.10 4.17 -23.73
N LYS A 481 -9.61 5.29 -24.28
CA LYS A 481 -10.45 6.37 -24.78
C LYS A 481 -11.45 5.86 -25.80
N GLY A 482 -12.71 6.26 -25.67
CA GLY A 482 -13.78 5.83 -26.55
C GLY A 482 -14.22 4.38 -26.38
N LEU A 483 -14.03 3.80 -25.16
CA LEU A 483 -14.47 2.45 -24.83
C LEU A 483 -15.95 2.22 -25.18
N ALA A 484 -16.24 1.18 -25.96
CA ALA A 484 -17.59 0.65 -26.08
C ALA A 484 -17.94 -0.16 -24.84
N ARG A 485 -19.05 0.21 -24.17
CA ARG A 485 -19.54 -0.46 -22.95
C ARG A 485 -20.51 -1.59 -23.34
N ASP A 486 -19.94 -2.69 -23.84
CA ASP A 486 -20.69 -3.86 -24.36
C ASP A 486 -20.58 -5.11 -23.46
N GLY A 487 -19.95 -4.98 -22.29
CA GLY A 487 -19.75 -6.07 -21.35
C GLY A 487 -18.71 -7.12 -21.75
N THR A 488 -18.00 -6.90 -22.86
CA THR A 488 -17.09 -7.92 -23.43
C THR A 488 -15.65 -7.84 -22.90
N ARG A 489 -15.29 -6.76 -22.24
CA ARG A 489 -13.91 -6.54 -21.75
C ARG A 489 -13.65 -7.27 -20.45
N PRO A 490 -12.49 -7.92 -20.29
CA PRO A 490 -12.05 -8.40 -19.00
C PRO A 490 -11.70 -7.22 -18.10
N LEU A 491 -12.14 -7.24 -16.84
CA LEU A 491 -11.95 -6.16 -15.89
C LEU A 491 -11.43 -6.73 -14.56
N LEU A 492 -10.47 -6.05 -13.96
CA LEU A 492 -10.01 -6.30 -12.61
C LEU A 492 -10.50 -5.18 -11.70
N LEU A 493 -11.17 -5.55 -10.60
CA LEU A 493 -11.65 -4.63 -9.57
C LEU A 493 -10.85 -4.85 -8.28
N THR A 494 -10.39 -3.76 -7.67
CA THR A 494 -9.75 -3.76 -6.35
C THR A 494 -10.39 -2.75 -5.42
N GLY A 495 -10.20 -2.97 -4.11
CA GLY A 495 -10.63 -2.12 -3.02
C GLY A 495 -9.82 -2.43 -1.77
N TYR A 496 -9.94 -1.60 -0.73
CA TYR A 496 -9.27 -1.82 0.55
C TYR A 496 -10.24 -1.73 1.73
N GLY A 497 -10.76 -0.54 2.05
CA GLY A 497 -11.83 -0.31 3.01
C GLY A 497 -11.43 -0.62 4.46
N GLY A 498 -10.41 0.02 4.99
CA GLY A 498 -10.00 -0.10 6.38
C GLY A 498 -8.94 0.92 6.77
N TYR A 499 -8.76 1.10 8.08
CA TYR A 499 -7.74 1.94 8.70
C TYR A 499 -7.78 3.43 8.31
N GLY A 500 -8.90 3.91 7.78
CA GLY A 500 -8.96 5.25 7.21
C GLY A 500 -8.07 5.46 5.98
N ILE A 501 -7.54 4.39 5.38
CA ILE A 501 -6.63 4.45 4.22
C ILE A 501 -7.43 4.65 2.94
N SER A 502 -7.20 5.78 2.25
CA SER A 502 -7.79 6.07 0.95
C SER A 502 -6.99 5.41 -0.17
N LEU A 503 -7.68 4.71 -1.09
CA LEU A 503 -7.06 4.23 -2.32
C LEU A 503 -6.93 5.38 -3.34
N SER A 504 -5.90 6.19 -3.14
CA SER A 504 -5.56 7.32 -4.00
C SER A 504 -4.91 6.87 -5.33
N PRO A 505 -4.91 7.72 -6.38
CA PRO A 505 -4.22 7.43 -7.62
C PRO A 505 -2.77 7.00 -7.44
N GLN A 506 -2.42 5.86 -8.04
CA GLN A 506 -1.06 5.32 -8.08
C GLN A 506 -0.76 4.80 -9.49
N TYR A 507 0.51 4.94 -9.93
CA TYR A 507 0.91 4.50 -11.26
C TYR A 507 0.75 3.00 -11.46
N VAL A 508 -0.01 2.64 -12.50
CA VAL A 508 -0.43 1.26 -12.80
C VAL A 508 0.66 0.40 -13.45
N VAL A 509 1.94 0.63 -13.18
CA VAL A 509 3.07 -0.05 -13.84
C VAL A 509 2.95 -1.58 -13.83
N TRP A 510 2.46 -2.16 -12.74
CA TRP A 510 2.27 -3.61 -12.59
C TRP A 510 1.06 -4.16 -13.33
N TRP A 511 0.19 -3.27 -13.83
CA TRP A 511 -1.00 -3.64 -14.61
C TRP A 511 -0.82 -3.34 -16.11
N ILE A 512 0.31 -2.77 -16.54
CA ILE A 512 0.56 -2.44 -17.95
C ILE A 512 0.35 -3.66 -18.87
N PRO A 513 0.91 -4.85 -18.60
CA PRO A 513 0.65 -6.01 -19.47
C PRO A 513 -0.82 -6.40 -19.55
N TRP A 514 -1.60 -6.15 -18.49
CA TRP A 514 -3.04 -6.37 -18.47
C TRP A 514 -3.78 -5.40 -19.39
N LEU A 515 -3.48 -4.10 -19.26
CA LEU A 515 -4.06 -3.05 -20.08
C LEU A 515 -3.72 -3.27 -21.57
N GLU A 516 -2.46 -3.55 -21.90
CA GLU A 516 -2.00 -3.83 -23.27
C GLU A 516 -2.72 -5.03 -23.92
N ASN A 517 -3.21 -5.98 -23.14
CA ASN A 517 -4.02 -7.10 -23.60
C ASN A 517 -5.54 -6.80 -23.61
N GLY A 518 -5.93 -5.53 -23.46
CA GLY A 518 -7.31 -5.06 -23.55
C GLY A 518 -8.12 -5.22 -22.28
N GLY A 519 -7.48 -5.52 -21.16
CA GLY A 519 -8.11 -5.57 -19.84
C GLY A 519 -8.35 -4.18 -19.29
N LEU A 520 -9.38 -4.02 -18.45
CA LEU A 520 -9.71 -2.82 -17.71
C LEU A 520 -9.30 -2.96 -16.27
N LEU A 521 -9.11 -1.83 -15.55
CA LEU A 521 -8.82 -1.81 -14.12
C LEU A 521 -9.76 -0.83 -13.43
N ALA A 522 -10.36 -1.22 -12.31
CA ALA A 522 -11.18 -0.37 -11.47
C ALA A 522 -10.69 -0.39 -10.03
N VAL A 523 -10.70 0.78 -9.39
CA VAL A 523 -10.32 0.99 -8.00
C VAL A 523 -11.52 1.58 -7.27
N ALA A 524 -12.08 0.85 -6.30
CA ALA A 524 -13.22 1.26 -5.51
C ALA A 524 -12.75 1.95 -4.21
N ASN A 525 -13.34 3.09 -3.91
CA ASN A 525 -13.07 3.92 -2.73
C ASN A 525 -14.13 3.64 -1.66
N LEU A 526 -13.93 2.58 -0.89
CA LEU A 526 -14.93 1.99 0.01
C LEU A 526 -14.98 2.68 1.37
N ARG A 527 -16.14 2.58 2.07
CA ARG A 527 -16.19 2.87 3.51
C ARG A 527 -15.13 2.07 4.27
N GLY A 528 -14.71 2.58 5.44
CA GLY A 528 -13.51 2.08 6.12
C GLY A 528 -12.22 2.75 5.64
N GLY A 529 -12.20 3.36 4.45
CA GLY A 529 -11.17 4.28 3.99
C GLY A 529 -11.39 5.71 4.49
N GLY A 530 -10.53 6.64 4.06
CA GLY A 530 -10.56 8.06 4.46
C GLY A 530 -11.16 9.01 3.42
N GLU A 531 -11.71 8.52 2.31
CA GLU A 531 -12.06 9.29 1.11
C GLU A 531 -13.09 10.41 1.34
N TYR A 532 -13.88 10.32 2.42
CA TYR A 532 -14.81 11.35 2.89
C TYR A 532 -14.57 11.71 4.36
N GLY A 533 -13.39 11.43 4.89
CA GLY A 533 -12.96 11.73 6.25
C GLY A 533 -13.37 10.67 7.28
N GLU A 534 -13.32 11.05 8.57
CA GLU A 534 -13.48 10.12 9.69
C GLU A 534 -14.85 9.41 9.72
N SER A 535 -15.90 10.10 9.30
CA SER A 535 -17.23 9.45 9.24
C SER A 535 -17.26 8.28 8.25
N TRP A 536 -16.53 8.41 7.13
CA TRP A 536 -16.40 7.34 6.13
C TRP A 536 -15.62 6.14 6.67
N HIS A 537 -14.56 6.39 7.44
CA HIS A 537 -13.79 5.37 8.14
C HIS A 537 -14.66 4.64 9.16
N ARG A 538 -15.31 5.37 10.07
CA ARG A 538 -16.16 4.80 11.14
C ARG A 538 -17.35 3.98 10.62
N GLU A 539 -17.84 4.27 9.43
CA GLU A 539 -18.91 3.47 8.80
C GLU A 539 -18.41 2.15 8.18
N GLY A 540 -17.11 1.86 8.22
CA GLY A 540 -16.50 0.62 7.70
C GLY A 540 -15.61 -0.12 8.70
N MET A 541 -15.64 0.22 10.01
CA MET A 541 -14.84 -0.42 11.05
C MET A 541 -15.71 -1.11 12.12
N LEU A 542 -15.10 -1.95 12.95
CA LEU A 542 -15.73 -2.64 14.07
C LEU A 542 -17.02 -3.39 13.61
N THR A 543 -18.13 -3.15 14.31
CA THR A 543 -19.44 -3.79 14.02
C THR A 543 -20.04 -3.37 12.67
N LYS A 544 -19.49 -2.32 12.02
CA LYS A 544 -19.95 -1.82 10.72
C LYS A 544 -19.11 -2.33 9.54
N LYS A 545 -18.19 -3.24 9.76
CA LYS A 545 -17.27 -3.76 8.71
C LYS A 545 -18.02 -4.37 7.52
N GLN A 546 -19.23 -4.88 7.67
CA GLN A 546 -20.06 -5.41 6.59
C GLN A 546 -20.34 -4.36 5.50
N ASN A 547 -20.41 -3.07 5.83
CA ASN A 547 -20.61 -2.00 4.85
C ASN A 547 -19.51 -1.95 3.79
N VAL A 548 -18.27 -2.30 4.15
CA VAL A 548 -17.13 -2.37 3.21
C VAL A 548 -17.40 -3.41 2.11
N PHE A 549 -17.91 -4.57 2.50
CA PHE A 549 -18.21 -5.68 1.60
C PHE A 549 -19.41 -5.36 0.73
N ASP A 550 -20.47 -4.78 1.30
CA ASP A 550 -21.65 -4.34 0.56
C ASP A 550 -21.31 -3.25 -0.47
N ASP A 551 -20.43 -2.32 -0.13
CA ASP A 551 -19.92 -1.29 -1.05
C ASP A 551 -19.17 -1.91 -2.23
N PHE A 552 -18.29 -2.88 -1.98
CA PHE A 552 -17.52 -3.54 -3.03
C PHE A 552 -18.42 -4.38 -3.95
N LEU A 553 -19.39 -5.10 -3.38
CA LEU A 553 -20.37 -5.84 -4.15
C LEU A 553 -21.15 -4.91 -5.08
N ALA A 554 -21.61 -3.77 -4.56
CA ALA A 554 -22.30 -2.76 -5.36
C ALA A 554 -21.43 -2.20 -6.50
N CYS A 555 -20.15 -1.94 -6.24
CA CYS A 555 -19.19 -1.51 -7.27
C CYS A 555 -19.04 -2.56 -8.39
N ALA A 556 -18.88 -3.83 -8.04
CA ALA A 556 -18.76 -4.92 -8.99
C ALA A 556 -20.02 -5.09 -9.84
N GLU A 557 -21.19 -5.03 -9.23
CA GLU A 557 -22.48 -5.10 -9.93
C GLU A 557 -22.72 -3.90 -10.85
N HIS A 558 -22.37 -2.69 -10.39
CA HIS A 558 -22.44 -1.46 -11.18
C HIS A 558 -21.58 -1.57 -12.45
N LEU A 559 -20.32 -2.03 -12.33
CA LEU A 559 -19.42 -2.19 -13.47
C LEU A 559 -20.00 -3.15 -14.53
N CYS A 560 -20.65 -4.23 -14.09
CA CYS A 560 -21.33 -5.15 -14.99
C CYS A 560 -22.61 -4.53 -15.62
N GLN A 561 -23.44 -3.87 -14.84
CA GLN A 561 -24.68 -3.23 -15.30
C GLN A 561 -24.40 -2.09 -16.29
N GLN A 562 -23.34 -1.32 -16.09
CA GLN A 562 -22.93 -0.23 -16.97
C GLN A 562 -22.18 -0.72 -18.22
N GLY A 563 -22.01 -2.05 -18.40
CA GLY A 563 -21.39 -2.65 -19.57
C GLY A 563 -19.87 -2.48 -19.63
N TYR A 564 -19.19 -2.14 -18.54
CA TYR A 564 -17.73 -2.15 -18.52
C TYR A 564 -17.19 -3.58 -18.64
N SER A 565 -17.89 -4.54 -18.01
CA SER A 565 -17.54 -5.96 -18.01
C SER A 565 -18.77 -6.83 -17.84
N SER A 566 -18.57 -8.12 -17.61
CA SER A 566 -19.59 -9.09 -17.20
C SER A 566 -19.03 -10.01 -16.14
N ARG A 567 -19.87 -10.73 -15.38
CA ARG A 567 -19.41 -11.64 -14.31
C ARG A 567 -18.39 -12.67 -14.80
N ASP A 568 -18.58 -13.20 -16.02
CA ASP A 568 -17.65 -14.15 -16.63
C ASP A 568 -16.28 -13.55 -17.00
N ARG A 569 -16.16 -12.23 -16.94
CA ARG A 569 -14.96 -11.47 -17.30
C ARG A 569 -14.47 -10.57 -16.17
N LEU A 570 -15.11 -10.65 -15.02
CA LEU A 570 -14.71 -9.91 -13.83
C LEU A 570 -13.73 -10.75 -13.00
N GLY A 571 -12.58 -10.15 -12.69
CA GLY A 571 -11.66 -10.60 -11.67
C GLY A 571 -11.61 -9.61 -10.52
N ILE A 572 -11.40 -10.09 -9.31
CA ILE A 572 -11.22 -9.24 -8.13
C ILE A 572 -9.89 -9.56 -7.45
N PHE A 573 -9.25 -8.53 -6.91
CA PHE A 573 -7.99 -8.71 -6.20
C PHE A 573 -7.81 -7.72 -5.05
N GLY A 574 -7.06 -8.14 -4.04
CA GLY A 574 -6.71 -7.31 -2.89
C GLY A 574 -5.71 -7.98 -1.97
N GLY A 575 -5.00 -7.18 -1.17
CA GLY A 575 -4.01 -7.67 -0.23
C GLY A 575 -4.27 -7.15 1.19
N SER A 576 -3.77 -7.85 2.22
CA SER A 576 -3.91 -7.45 3.62
C SER A 576 -5.39 -7.34 4.03
N ASN A 577 -5.85 -6.20 4.53
CA ASN A 577 -7.30 -5.95 4.71
C ASN A 577 -8.09 -6.06 3.38
N GLY A 578 -7.48 -5.69 2.24
CA GLY A 578 -8.06 -5.97 0.92
C GLY A 578 -8.15 -7.48 0.62
N GLY A 579 -7.28 -8.31 1.20
CA GLY A 579 -7.39 -9.77 1.15
C GLY A 579 -8.55 -10.29 2.01
N LEU A 580 -8.80 -9.72 3.20
CA LEU A 580 -10.02 -9.95 3.97
C LEU A 580 -11.26 -9.63 3.12
N LEU A 581 -11.28 -8.48 2.47
CA LEU A 581 -12.34 -8.06 1.56
C LEU A 581 -12.58 -9.13 0.48
N MET A 582 -11.50 -9.62 -0.18
CA MET A 582 -11.62 -10.68 -1.20
C MET A 582 -12.21 -11.97 -0.63
N GLY A 583 -11.78 -12.36 0.57
CA GLY A 583 -12.28 -13.54 1.25
C GLY A 583 -13.77 -13.43 1.62
N ALA A 584 -14.18 -12.29 2.17
CA ALA A 584 -15.59 -12.04 2.53
C ALA A 584 -16.50 -12.02 1.30
N VAL A 585 -16.09 -11.33 0.23
CA VAL A 585 -16.82 -11.30 -1.04
C VAL A 585 -16.91 -12.69 -1.66
N LEU A 586 -15.82 -13.47 -1.67
CA LEU A 586 -15.78 -14.83 -2.19
C LEU A 586 -16.80 -15.76 -1.47
N THR A 587 -16.92 -15.64 -0.17
CA THR A 587 -17.83 -16.51 0.62
C THR A 587 -19.27 -16.02 0.60
N GLN A 588 -19.51 -14.71 0.56
CA GLN A 588 -20.86 -14.14 0.50
C GLN A 588 -21.46 -14.19 -0.92
N ARG A 589 -20.65 -14.02 -1.97
CA ARG A 589 -21.09 -13.97 -3.38
C ARG A 589 -20.11 -14.72 -4.28
N PRO A 590 -20.02 -16.05 -4.18
CA PRO A 590 -19.12 -16.87 -5.01
C PRO A 590 -19.39 -16.78 -6.51
N ASP A 591 -20.57 -16.29 -6.91
CA ASP A 591 -21.00 -16.06 -8.30
C ASP A 591 -20.57 -14.69 -8.87
N LEU A 592 -20.03 -13.80 -8.05
CA LEU A 592 -19.78 -12.40 -8.45
C LEU A 592 -18.69 -12.27 -9.50
N ALA A 593 -17.59 -13.00 -9.33
CA ALA A 593 -16.42 -12.90 -10.17
C ALA A 593 -15.93 -14.27 -10.65
N ARG A 594 -15.31 -14.32 -11.81
CA ARG A 594 -14.76 -15.53 -12.41
C ARG A 594 -13.43 -15.96 -11.79
N ALA A 595 -12.67 -15.01 -11.25
CA ALA A 595 -11.37 -15.26 -10.63
C ALA A 595 -11.12 -14.30 -9.46
N VAL A 596 -10.49 -14.80 -8.40
CA VAL A 596 -10.15 -14.07 -7.18
C VAL A 596 -8.65 -14.24 -6.89
N VAL A 597 -7.95 -13.15 -6.67
CA VAL A 597 -6.58 -13.13 -6.14
C VAL A 597 -6.59 -12.41 -4.80
N ALA A 598 -6.11 -13.08 -3.75
CA ALA A 598 -6.05 -12.51 -2.42
C ALA A 598 -4.65 -12.72 -1.81
N ASP A 599 -3.93 -11.63 -1.61
CA ASP A 599 -2.58 -11.63 -1.08
C ASP A 599 -2.59 -11.32 0.41
N VAL A 600 -1.84 -12.08 1.20
CA VAL A 600 -1.60 -11.83 2.64
C VAL A 600 -2.87 -11.43 3.41
N GLY A 601 -4.01 -12.10 3.12
CA GLY A 601 -5.32 -11.71 3.63
C GLY A 601 -5.64 -12.28 5.00
N ILE A 602 -6.45 -11.54 5.78
CA ILE A 602 -6.97 -11.95 7.09
C ILE A 602 -8.24 -12.79 6.84
N PHE A 603 -8.14 -14.12 6.85
CA PHE A 603 -9.30 -14.98 6.51
C PHE A 603 -9.99 -15.57 7.72
N ASP A 604 -9.32 -15.74 8.84
CA ASP A 604 -9.91 -16.18 10.10
C ASP A 604 -9.91 -15.02 11.10
N SER A 605 -11.01 -14.29 11.15
CA SER A 605 -11.13 -13.07 11.96
C SER A 605 -11.16 -13.35 13.47
N LEU A 606 -11.42 -14.60 13.88
CA LEU A 606 -11.52 -14.95 15.31
C LEU A 606 -10.16 -15.23 15.96
N VAL A 607 -9.14 -15.52 15.16
CA VAL A 607 -7.78 -15.78 15.66
C VAL A 607 -6.81 -14.64 15.38
N SER A 608 -7.22 -13.64 14.59
CA SER A 608 -6.34 -12.54 14.16
C SER A 608 -5.72 -11.78 15.32
N GLU A 609 -6.45 -11.52 16.41
CA GLU A 609 -5.93 -10.82 17.59
C GLU A 609 -4.97 -11.66 18.46
N ARG A 610 -4.76 -12.95 18.13
CA ARG A 610 -3.79 -13.79 18.84
C ARG A 610 -2.35 -13.53 18.41
N ASP A 611 -2.16 -13.01 17.19
CA ASP A 611 -0.85 -12.60 16.69
C ASP A 611 -0.45 -11.23 17.24
N SER A 612 0.85 -10.96 17.36
CA SER A 612 1.35 -9.69 17.89
C SER A 612 0.80 -8.48 17.13
N ASN A 613 0.88 -8.49 15.80
CA ASN A 613 0.33 -7.40 14.99
C ASN A 613 -1.20 -7.32 15.08
N GLY A 614 -1.90 -8.44 15.16
CA GLY A 614 -3.35 -8.48 15.26
C GLY A 614 -3.92 -7.76 16.49
N GLN A 615 -3.11 -7.62 17.55
CA GLN A 615 -3.53 -6.86 18.74
C GLN A 615 -3.55 -5.34 18.51
N PHE A 616 -2.73 -4.80 17.61
CA PHE A 616 -2.84 -3.40 17.18
C PHE A 616 -4.12 -3.15 16.40
N ASN A 617 -4.61 -4.17 15.70
CA ASN A 617 -5.80 -4.10 14.85
C ASN A 617 -7.14 -4.19 15.62
N VAL A 618 -7.16 -4.46 16.94
CA VAL A 618 -8.42 -4.60 17.70
C VAL A 618 -9.24 -3.31 17.71
N THR A 619 -8.61 -2.17 17.57
CA THR A 619 -9.28 -0.87 17.49
C THR A 619 -9.93 -0.62 16.13
N GLU A 620 -9.52 -1.35 15.08
CA GLU A 620 -10.11 -1.32 13.73
C GLU A 620 -11.16 -2.43 13.54
N PHE A 621 -10.87 -3.67 13.94
CA PHE A 621 -11.74 -4.83 13.68
C PHE A 621 -12.63 -5.22 14.85
N GLY A 622 -12.19 -4.91 16.07
CA GLY A 622 -12.83 -5.40 17.30
C GLY A 622 -12.11 -6.59 17.91
N THR A 623 -12.62 -7.07 19.04
CA THR A 623 -12.10 -8.19 19.82
C THR A 623 -13.13 -9.29 20.01
N VAL A 624 -12.69 -10.54 20.06
CA VAL A 624 -13.57 -11.68 20.43
C VAL A 624 -13.99 -11.67 21.91
N ASN A 625 -13.36 -10.82 22.75
CA ASN A 625 -13.69 -10.68 24.15
C ASN A 625 -14.97 -9.86 24.40
N ASP A 626 -15.37 -9.01 23.45
CA ASP A 626 -16.62 -8.27 23.47
C ASP A 626 -17.71 -9.04 22.71
N PRO A 627 -18.88 -9.33 23.31
CA PRO A 627 -19.90 -10.16 22.68
C PRO A 627 -20.53 -9.56 21.41
N GLU A 628 -20.60 -8.25 21.26
CA GLU A 628 -21.15 -7.59 20.07
C GLU A 628 -20.11 -7.63 18.94
N GLN A 629 -18.85 -7.28 19.24
CA GLN A 629 -17.77 -7.31 18.29
C GLN A 629 -17.46 -8.74 17.82
N PHE A 630 -17.51 -9.75 18.73
CA PHE A 630 -17.39 -11.15 18.36
C PHE A 630 -18.45 -11.55 17.32
N ARG A 631 -19.72 -11.18 17.54
CA ARG A 631 -20.79 -11.49 16.57
C ARG A 631 -20.52 -10.89 15.20
N ALA A 632 -20.03 -9.65 15.17
CA ALA A 632 -19.64 -8.98 13.91
C ALA A 632 -18.46 -9.69 13.25
N LEU A 633 -17.37 -9.96 13.98
CA LEU A 633 -16.20 -10.69 13.49
C LEU A 633 -16.59 -12.06 12.92
N TYR A 634 -17.39 -12.81 13.66
CA TYR A 634 -17.85 -14.14 13.22
C TYR A 634 -18.73 -14.06 11.98
N ALA A 635 -19.63 -13.07 11.90
CA ALA A 635 -20.57 -12.91 10.80
C ALA A 635 -19.90 -12.69 9.44
N TYR A 636 -18.72 -12.06 9.40
CA TYR A 636 -18.02 -11.84 8.15
C TYR A 636 -16.73 -12.66 7.98
N SER A 637 -16.30 -13.43 9.00
CA SER A 637 -15.05 -14.20 8.95
C SER A 637 -15.03 -15.17 7.76
N PRO A 638 -14.19 -14.96 6.73
CA PRO A 638 -14.25 -15.74 5.49
C PRO A 638 -14.09 -17.24 5.71
N TYR A 639 -13.12 -17.62 6.54
CA TYR A 639 -12.82 -19.03 6.85
C TYR A 639 -14.04 -19.81 7.38
N HIS A 640 -14.83 -19.17 8.26
CA HIS A 640 -15.99 -19.79 8.91
C HIS A 640 -17.22 -19.84 8.00
N HIS A 641 -17.23 -19.07 6.91
CA HIS A 641 -18.35 -18.99 5.98
C HIS A 641 -18.10 -19.69 4.63
N VAL A 642 -17.04 -20.49 4.55
CA VAL A 642 -16.87 -21.41 3.42
C VAL A 642 -17.87 -22.56 3.55
N ASN A 643 -18.81 -22.67 2.60
CA ASN A 643 -19.88 -23.67 2.62
C ASN A 643 -19.52 -24.86 1.73
N ASP A 644 -19.71 -26.08 2.25
CA ASP A 644 -19.49 -27.32 1.51
C ASP A 644 -20.46 -27.42 0.32
N GLY A 645 -19.99 -27.95 -0.82
CA GLY A 645 -20.78 -28.11 -2.03
C GLY A 645 -20.97 -26.84 -2.86
N THR A 646 -20.41 -25.70 -2.42
CA THR A 646 -20.47 -24.44 -3.19
C THR A 646 -19.49 -24.49 -4.37
N ARG A 647 -19.93 -23.99 -5.52
CA ARG A 647 -19.09 -23.85 -6.71
C ARG A 647 -18.28 -22.56 -6.63
N TYR A 648 -17.14 -22.60 -5.92
CA TYR A 648 -16.24 -21.45 -5.85
C TYR A 648 -15.57 -21.16 -7.19
N PRO A 649 -15.29 -19.89 -7.53
CA PRO A 649 -14.54 -19.51 -8.72
C PRO A 649 -13.08 -19.95 -8.63
N ALA A 650 -12.28 -19.60 -9.63
CA ALA A 650 -10.82 -19.78 -9.55
C ALA A 650 -10.23 -18.85 -8.47
N VAL A 651 -9.41 -19.39 -7.56
CA VAL A 651 -8.83 -18.64 -6.43
C VAL A 651 -7.31 -18.84 -6.38
N LEU A 652 -6.57 -17.75 -6.26
CA LEU A 652 -5.15 -17.74 -5.97
C LEU A 652 -4.92 -16.95 -4.68
N LEU A 653 -4.45 -17.64 -3.64
CA LEU A 653 -4.02 -17.06 -2.38
C LEU A 653 -2.49 -16.95 -2.39
N SER A 654 -1.93 -15.80 -2.01
CA SER A 654 -0.48 -15.61 -1.88
C SER A 654 -0.11 -15.18 -0.47
N THR A 655 1.03 -15.66 0.04
CA THR A 655 1.53 -15.29 1.37
C THR A 655 3.05 -15.35 1.43
N GLY A 656 3.67 -14.52 2.27
CA GLY A 656 5.06 -14.67 2.69
C GLY A 656 5.14 -15.53 3.94
N GLU A 657 6.12 -16.44 4.02
CA GLU A 657 6.26 -17.29 5.19
C GLU A 657 6.85 -16.54 6.41
N ASN A 658 7.43 -15.36 6.18
CA ASN A 658 7.97 -14.47 7.22
C ASN A 658 7.03 -13.30 7.55
N ASP A 659 5.77 -13.34 7.09
CA ASP A 659 4.80 -12.28 7.32
C ASP A 659 4.41 -12.22 8.80
N ARG A 660 4.76 -11.10 9.46
CA ARG A 660 4.42 -10.81 10.84
C ARG A 660 3.25 -9.87 11.00
N ARG A 661 2.82 -9.22 9.92
CA ARG A 661 1.62 -8.36 9.92
C ARG A 661 0.35 -9.17 9.80
N VAL A 662 0.33 -10.11 8.85
CA VAL A 662 -0.76 -11.05 8.66
C VAL A 662 -0.18 -12.47 8.58
N ASN A 663 -0.32 -13.20 9.66
CA ASN A 663 0.27 -14.53 9.78
C ASN A 663 -0.14 -15.45 8.63
N PRO A 664 0.80 -16.19 8.02
CA PRO A 664 0.51 -17.14 6.94
C PRO A 664 -0.53 -18.20 7.26
N LEU A 665 -0.86 -18.39 8.56
CA LEU A 665 -1.93 -19.29 9.01
C LEU A 665 -3.25 -19.02 8.27
N HIS A 666 -3.59 -17.75 8.08
CA HIS A 666 -4.83 -17.33 7.41
C HIS A 666 -4.94 -17.92 6.00
N SER A 667 -3.88 -17.73 5.19
CA SER A 667 -3.85 -18.25 3.81
C SER A 667 -3.83 -19.78 3.77
N ARG A 668 -3.14 -20.43 4.73
CA ARG A 668 -3.11 -21.90 4.83
C ARG A 668 -4.47 -22.46 5.16
N LYS A 669 -5.13 -21.97 6.23
CA LYS A 669 -6.46 -22.41 6.67
C LYS A 669 -7.51 -22.19 5.59
N MET A 670 -7.54 -21.00 4.99
CA MET A 670 -8.48 -20.66 3.92
C MET A 670 -8.32 -21.57 2.69
N THR A 671 -7.09 -21.86 2.28
CA THR A 671 -6.80 -22.78 1.17
C THR A 671 -7.34 -24.18 1.48
N ALA A 672 -7.02 -24.71 2.65
CA ALA A 672 -7.47 -26.06 3.07
C ALA A 672 -9.00 -26.16 3.08
N ARG A 673 -9.67 -25.16 3.64
CA ARG A 673 -11.13 -25.11 3.77
C ARG A 673 -11.82 -25.02 2.41
N LEU A 674 -11.35 -24.13 1.52
CA LEU A 674 -11.89 -23.97 0.16
C LEU A 674 -11.68 -25.24 -0.69
N GLN A 675 -10.51 -25.88 -0.63
CA GLN A 675 -10.22 -27.11 -1.38
C GLN A 675 -11.09 -28.27 -0.93
N ALA A 676 -11.42 -28.34 0.36
CA ALA A 676 -12.28 -29.40 0.90
C ALA A 676 -13.78 -29.16 0.61
N ALA A 677 -14.18 -27.91 0.41
CA ALA A 677 -15.59 -27.52 0.30
C ALA A 677 -16.09 -27.40 -1.15
N THR A 678 -15.20 -27.05 -2.08
CA THR A 678 -15.63 -26.69 -3.43
C THR A 678 -16.23 -27.86 -4.22
N ALA A 679 -17.36 -27.62 -4.89
CA ALA A 679 -17.92 -28.50 -5.91
C ALA A 679 -17.53 -28.09 -7.34
N SER A 680 -16.60 -27.15 -7.47
CA SER A 680 -16.09 -26.65 -8.75
C SER A 680 -14.77 -27.32 -9.13
N ASP A 681 -14.53 -27.48 -10.43
CA ASP A 681 -13.22 -27.93 -10.98
C ASP A 681 -12.22 -26.75 -11.14
N GLU A 682 -12.61 -25.55 -10.71
CA GLU A 682 -11.74 -24.37 -10.79
C GLU A 682 -10.55 -24.48 -9.84
N PRO A 683 -9.38 -23.93 -10.22
CA PRO A 683 -8.19 -24.00 -9.38
C PRO A 683 -8.34 -23.18 -8.09
N ILE A 684 -8.06 -23.82 -6.95
CA ILE A 684 -7.83 -23.16 -5.67
C ILE A 684 -6.38 -23.40 -5.31
N LEU A 685 -5.57 -22.35 -5.30
CA LEU A 685 -4.11 -22.40 -5.23
C LEU A 685 -3.58 -21.61 -4.06
N LEU A 686 -2.49 -22.10 -3.44
CA LEU A 686 -1.68 -21.36 -2.46
C LEU A 686 -0.28 -21.15 -3.03
N ARG A 687 0.12 -19.88 -3.14
CA ARG A 687 1.48 -19.43 -3.46
C ARG A 687 2.14 -18.92 -2.19
N ALA A 688 3.07 -19.68 -1.63
CA ALA A 688 3.85 -19.29 -0.46
C ALA A 688 5.28 -18.94 -0.86
N SER A 689 5.86 -17.90 -0.26
CA SER A 689 7.26 -17.50 -0.49
C SER A 689 8.02 -17.46 0.82
N ALA A 690 9.13 -18.20 0.89
CA ALA A 690 10.04 -18.15 2.05
C ALA A 690 10.98 -16.93 2.05
N LYS A 691 10.87 -16.04 1.05
CA LYS A 691 11.81 -14.93 0.85
C LYS A 691 11.30 -13.56 1.28
N TRP A 692 10.02 -13.44 1.59
CA TRP A 692 9.40 -12.17 1.95
C TRP A 692 8.37 -12.30 3.05
N GLY A 693 8.06 -11.18 3.72
CA GLY A 693 7.07 -11.05 4.76
C GLY A 693 5.72 -10.60 4.20
N HIS A 694 5.31 -9.35 4.52
CA HIS A 694 4.00 -8.80 4.08
C HIS A 694 3.95 -8.43 2.59
N GLY A 695 5.04 -8.58 1.87
CA GLY A 695 5.13 -8.38 0.42
C GLY A 695 6.56 -8.57 -0.09
N PRO A 696 6.73 -8.73 -1.41
CA PRO A 696 8.06 -8.81 -1.99
C PRO A 696 8.75 -7.44 -1.99
N THR A 697 10.03 -7.42 -1.69
CA THR A 697 10.87 -6.21 -1.63
C THR A 697 11.94 -6.18 -2.73
N SER A 698 12.10 -7.27 -3.50
CA SER A 698 13.00 -7.33 -4.65
C SER A 698 12.24 -7.25 -5.98
N MET A 699 12.84 -6.62 -6.98
CA MET A 699 12.25 -6.47 -8.32
C MET A 699 11.93 -7.83 -8.95
N GLY A 700 12.81 -8.82 -8.77
CA GLY A 700 12.61 -10.17 -9.29
C GLY A 700 11.38 -10.86 -8.69
N GLU A 701 11.19 -10.75 -7.37
CA GLU A 701 10.02 -11.30 -6.67
C GLU A 701 8.73 -10.56 -7.03
N ILE A 702 8.78 -9.21 -7.17
CA ILE A 702 7.64 -8.39 -7.60
C ILE A 702 7.19 -8.80 -9.01
N ILE A 703 8.13 -8.90 -9.97
CA ILE A 703 7.83 -9.36 -11.33
C ILE A 703 7.25 -10.78 -11.30
N GLY A 704 7.80 -11.67 -10.46
CA GLY A 704 7.30 -13.02 -10.30
C GLY A 704 5.86 -13.05 -9.79
N LEU A 705 5.53 -12.27 -8.76
CA LEU A 705 4.20 -12.18 -8.18
C LEU A 705 3.18 -11.68 -9.21
N PHE A 706 3.44 -10.52 -9.84
CA PHE A 706 2.51 -9.94 -10.81
C PHE A 706 2.42 -10.77 -12.12
N SER A 707 3.48 -11.48 -12.51
CA SER A 707 3.41 -12.44 -13.62
C SER A 707 2.44 -13.57 -13.33
N ASP A 708 2.48 -14.12 -12.10
CA ASP A 708 1.55 -15.15 -11.64
C ASP A 708 0.11 -14.65 -11.63
N HIS A 709 -0.14 -13.47 -11.05
CA HIS A 709 -1.48 -12.86 -10.97
C HIS A 709 -2.06 -12.61 -12.36
N LEU A 710 -1.31 -11.93 -13.22
CA LEU A 710 -1.81 -11.58 -14.55
C LEU A 710 -1.99 -12.80 -15.45
N ALA A 711 -1.11 -13.82 -15.34
CA ALA A 711 -1.30 -15.06 -16.08
C ALA A 711 -2.54 -15.82 -15.61
N PHE A 712 -2.78 -15.85 -14.29
CA PHE A 712 -3.97 -16.46 -13.70
C PHE A 712 -5.25 -15.76 -14.16
N PHE A 713 -5.31 -14.43 -14.09
CA PHE A 713 -6.44 -13.67 -14.58
C PHE A 713 -6.63 -13.82 -16.10
N ALA A 714 -5.56 -13.74 -16.90
CA ALA A 714 -5.65 -13.88 -18.35
C ALA A 714 -6.22 -15.25 -18.78
N ASP A 715 -5.82 -16.31 -18.09
CA ASP A 715 -6.33 -17.66 -18.35
C ASP A 715 -7.83 -17.80 -18.05
N ARG A 716 -8.33 -17.10 -17.04
CA ARG A 716 -9.73 -17.20 -16.60
C ARG A 716 -10.66 -16.20 -17.30
N LEU A 717 -10.17 -15.00 -17.62
CA LEU A 717 -11.00 -13.88 -18.05
C LEU A 717 -10.91 -13.57 -19.55
N ILE A 718 -9.80 -13.95 -20.21
CA ILE A 718 -9.61 -13.72 -21.63
C ILE A 718 -9.98 -15.01 -22.39
N PRO A 719 -11.04 -15.01 -23.23
CA PRO A 719 -11.41 -16.20 -23.98
C PRO A 719 -10.25 -16.68 -24.85
N SER A 720 -10.00 -17.99 -24.84
CA SER A 720 -9.16 -18.59 -25.87
C SER A 720 -9.78 -18.30 -27.23
N ARG A 721 -9.07 -17.63 -28.13
CA ARG A 721 -9.53 -17.42 -29.52
C ARG A 721 -9.92 -18.75 -30.12
N THR A 722 -11.21 -19.03 -30.22
CA THR A 722 -11.73 -20.11 -31.06
C THR A 722 -11.38 -19.72 -32.50
N PRO A 723 -10.71 -20.57 -33.29
CA PRO A 723 -10.55 -20.27 -34.71
C PRO A 723 -11.96 -20.14 -35.31
N THR A 724 -12.27 -18.98 -35.83
CA THR A 724 -13.49 -18.79 -36.63
C THR A 724 -13.55 -19.90 -37.66
N ALA A 725 -14.65 -20.67 -37.67
CA ALA A 725 -14.91 -21.65 -38.69
C ALA A 725 -14.78 -20.96 -40.07
N ARG A 726 -13.94 -21.50 -40.93
CA ARG A 726 -13.85 -21.01 -42.32
C ARG A 726 -15.23 -20.99 -42.88
N PRO A 727 -15.64 -19.91 -43.62
CA PRO A 727 -16.84 -19.96 -44.41
C PRO A 727 -16.69 -21.17 -45.35
N THR A 728 -17.61 -22.10 -45.27
CA THR A 728 -17.71 -23.19 -46.25
C THR A 728 -18.05 -22.56 -47.61
N THR A 729 -17.10 -22.54 -48.51
CA THR A 729 -17.34 -22.18 -49.91
C THR A 729 -18.45 -23.09 -50.45
N PRO A 730 -19.51 -22.57 -51.07
CA PRO A 730 -20.52 -23.41 -51.69
C PRO A 730 -19.86 -24.25 -52.79
N LYS A 731 -20.07 -25.56 -52.78
CA LYS A 731 -19.68 -26.43 -53.87
C LYS A 731 -20.42 -25.96 -55.13
N ALA A 732 -19.69 -25.51 -56.15
CA ALA A 732 -20.23 -25.25 -57.47
C ALA A 732 -20.88 -26.53 -58.03
N LEU A 733 -22.18 -26.47 -58.28
CA LEU A 733 -22.92 -27.48 -59.03
C LEU A 733 -22.37 -27.48 -60.46
N ARG A 734 -21.82 -28.58 -60.91
CA ARG A 734 -21.51 -28.79 -62.32
C ARG A 734 -22.80 -29.05 -63.04
N PRO A 735 -23.05 -28.40 -64.21
CA PRO A 735 -24.20 -28.70 -65.02
C PRO A 735 -23.98 -30.03 -65.73
N ARG A 736 -25.09 -30.80 -65.89
CA ARG A 736 -25.18 -31.99 -66.77
C ARG A 736 -25.40 -31.58 -68.20
#